data_0db422d4d637d613dc7c59dab6a9f94b
#
_entry.id   0db422d4d637d613dc7c59dab6a9f94b
#
_cell.length_a   1.000
_cell.length_b   1.000
_cell.length_c   1.000
_cell.angle_alpha   90.00
_cell.angle_beta   90.00
_cell.angle_gamma   90.00
#
_symmetry.space_group_name_H-M   'P 1'
#
loop_
_entity.id
_entity.type
_entity.pdbx_description
1 polymer ?
#
loop_
_entity_poly.entity_id
_entity_poly.type
_entity_poly.pdbx_seq_one_letter_code
_entity_poly.pdbx_strand_id
1 'polypeptide(L)'
;MNARSSSKSISFLAILLSATLPVAAQTADQAWLNYKLSDGRTLFPSNIKALGTGAIEQSALRELTGARGDLAVGSPIALSQRAKEAVSGETIIGTIGEFRKKLPDVRIPPDLKPGGFWFERRDVNGAIRLLIVGGDEAGVLYGTFDLLRPRDNRGFPLEVREAPAMPIRWVDEWDNIDGSIERGYGGRSIFFEDGHVRADLAPVTEYARLLASIGINGCNLNNVNNSSVFFTSEMLKEVARIADTMRPYGVRVSLSADIASPQKLGGLPTFDPLDPAVKKWWNDKVNEIYSLIPDFGGFTVKADSEGQPGPASYGRSPVDAANTLAAALAPHNGVVLYRAFVYNHHLDWTDPKADRARAAYDIFHPLDGKFAPNVIIQTKEGPIDFQAREPVSPLFGGIPHTNQSMELQITQEYLGQQRHLVYIAPMWKEVLDFDMRVAGDSTPVKEIIAGKTFNRKLGGMIGVACVGQNGWLGSPLALANLYAFGRLAWNPDLKPEDIAAEWTRQTISTDPAVIHTVVNMLMRSWPAYEGYTGPLGLQTLTDITGSHYGPNVEASERNGWGQWHKADHDGVGFDRTVATGTGYVGQYQPEVAKIYESAATTPDNLLLFFHHVPYTYKLHDGKTVIQYVYDSHYDGAEQAAQFINEWESLRRKVDPKLYKDVLARLEYQAGHAIVWRDAITQYFLKLSGIPDAQGRAGNYPHRLEAENARLTGYKTIDVNPWEDASHGKAVSCEGRQTCTLEWSYNGKEGDWNIAVQYFDLQGGNAGFDLSVNGKHIATWSSDDRFPSSRPNGDNSTRHIVHHVTLKNGDTIRIKGTPDAADPAGLDYIEFMPPSQISSLALLQPFSGK
;
A
#
# COMPACT_ATOMS: atom_id res chain seq x y z
N MET A 1 73.25 -25.45 -27.97
CA MET A 1 73.64 -25.40 -26.53
C MET A 1 72.60 -24.60 -25.78
N ASN A 2 72.05 -25.23 -24.75
CA ASN A 2 71.10 -24.68 -23.81
C ASN A 2 69.71 -24.30 -24.30
N ALA A 3 68.81 -25.29 -24.36
CA ALA A 3 67.37 -25.14 -24.35
C ALA A 3 66.87 -24.69 -22.98
N ARG A 4 66.04 -23.65 -22.95
CA ARG A 4 65.20 -23.36 -21.80
C ARG A 4 63.77 -23.74 -22.16
N SER A 5 63.24 -24.73 -21.46
CA SER A 5 61.84 -25.13 -21.47
C SER A 5 61.02 -24.10 -20.73
N SER A 6 60.01 -23.54 -21.37
CA SER A 6 58.96 -22.72 -20.77
C SER A 6 57.72 -23.58 -20.56
N SER A 7 57.47 -23.99 -19.33
CA SER A 7 56.17 -24.56 -18.91
C SER A 7 55.06 -23.51 -18.99
N LYS A 8 54.12 -23.69 -19.90
CA LYS A 8 52.86 -22.91 -19.90
C LYS A 8 51.89 -23.52 -18.92
N SER A 9 51.67 -22.84 -17.82
CA SER A 9 50.54 -23.12 -16.91
C SER A 9 49.23 -22.69 -17.57
N ILE A 10 48.37 -23.64 -17.87
CA ILE A 10 47.00 -23.42 -18.32
C ILE A 10 46.16 -23.24 -17.07
N SER A 11 45.77 -22.01 -16.75
CA SER A 11 44.77 -21.70 -15.74
C SER A 11 43.39 -22.02 -16.31
N PHE A 12 42.73 -23.04 -15.79
CA PHE A 12 41.32 -23.31 -16.01
C PHE A 12 40.52 -22.25 -15.21
N LEU A 13 39.94 -21.31 -15.92
CA LEU A 13 38.94 -20.40 -15.41
C LEU A 13 37.61 -21.17 -15.37
N ALA A 14 37.22 -21.68 -14.20
CA ALA A 14 35.90 -22.24 -13.99
C ALA A 14 34.87 -21.07 -13.97
N ILE A 15 34.19 -20.88 -15.08
CA ILE A 15 32.99 -20.03 -15.13
C ILE A 15 31.90 -20.81 -14.41
N LEU A 16 31.64 -20.43 -13.16
CA LEU A 16 30.40 -20.78 -12.48
C LEU A 16 29.24 -20.07 -13.20
N LEU A 17 28.60 -20.76 -14.13
CA LEU A 17 27.25 -20.42 -14.52
C LEU A 17 26.36 -20.66 -13.31
N SER A 18 26.00 -19.60 -12.57
CA SER A 18 24.86 -19.61 -11.68
C SER A 18 23.61 -19.78 -12.55
N ALA A 19 23.13 -21.01 -12.67
CA ALA A 19 21.83 -21.29 -13.23
C ALA A 19 20.81 -20.64 -12.30
N THR A 20 20.32 -19.47 -12.68
CA THR A 20 19.10 -18.90 -12.09
C THR A 20 17.99 -19.88 -12.40
N LEU A 21 17.55 -20.64 -11.39
CA LEU A 21 16.32 -21.41 -11.49
C LEU A 21 15.21 -20.42 -11.91
N PRO A 22 14.36 -20.75 -12.89
CA PRO A 22 13.26 -19.89 -13.24
C PRO A 22 12.39 -19.70 -11.97
N VAL A 23 12.26 -18.46 -11.52
CA VAL A 23 11.29 -18.11 -10.50
C VAL A 23 9.94 -18.57 -11.05
N ALA A 24 9.24 -19.42 -10.30
CA ALA A 24 7.93 -19.89 -10.71
C ALA A 24 7.04 -18.67 -10.99
N ALA A 25 6.35 -18.69 -12.15
CA ALA A 25 5.50 -17.59 -12.55
C ALA A 25 4.49 -17.27 -11.43
N GLN A 26 4.36 -16.00 -11.10
CA GLN A 26 3.41 -15.51 -10.12
C GLN A 26 1.98 -15.72 -10.61
N THR A 27 1.13 -16.34 -9.80
CA THR A 27 -0.23 -16.73 -10.19
C THR A 27 -1.29 -16.16 -9.22
N ALA A 28 -2.52 -16.03 -9.69
CA ALA A 28 -3.62 -15.48 -8.91
C ALA A 28 -4.09 -16.39 -7.75
N ASP A 29 -3.83 -17.68 -7.85
CA ASP A 29 -4.13 -18.65 -6.78
C ASP A 29 -3.14 -18.53 -5.60
N GLN A 30 -1.99 -17.91 -5.79
CA GLN A 30 -1.09 -17.50 -4.70
C GLN A 30 -1.58 -16.27 -3.93
N ALA A 31 -2.60 -15.57 -4.44
CA ALA A 31 -3.30 -14.48 -3.77
C ALA A 31 -4.62 -14.99 -3.17
N TRP A 32 -5.75 -14.50 -3.65
CA TRP A 32 -7.08 -14.87 -3.10
C TRP A 32 -7.94 -15.74 -4.03
N LEU A 33 -7.49 -16.08 -5.22
CA LEU A 33 -8.20 -16.97 -6.11
C LEU A 33 -7.81 -18.45 -5.93
N ASN A 34 -7.56 -18.82 -4.67
CA ASN A 34 -7.23 -20.20 -4.29
C ASN A 34 -8.50 -20.99 -4.01
N TYR A 35 -9.10 -21.54 -5.05
CA TYR A 35 -10.34 -22.32 -4.93
C TYR A 35 -10.21 -23.62 -4.13
N LYS A 36 -8.95 -24.09 -3.88
CA LYS A 36 -8.68 -25.28 -3.05
C LYS A 36 -8.98 -25.05 -1.57
N LEU A 37 -8.94 -23.80 -1.11
CA LEU A 37 -9.31 -23.44 0.26
C LEU A 37 -10.82 -23.41 0.48
N SER A 38 -11.64 -23.37 -0.57
CA SER A 38 -13.08 -23.43 -0.42
C SER A 38 -13.48 -24.78 0.18
N ASP A 39 -14.35 -24.75 1.19
CA ASP A 39 -14.82 -25.96 1.90
C ASP A 39 -15.73 -26.87 1.08
N GLY A 40 -15.76 -26.71 -0.23
CA GLY A 40 -16.55 -27.49 -1.18
C GLY A 40 -18.06 -27.26 -1.10
N ARG A 41 -18.51 -26.22 -0.38
CA ARG A 41 -19.94 -25.88 -0.25
C ARG A 41 -20.49 -25.16 -1.47
N THR A 42 -19.65 -24.73 -2.40
CA THR A 42 -20.05 -24.13 -3.67
C THR A 42 -20.19 -25.20 -4.74
N LEU A 43 -21.03 -26.19 -4.51
CA LEU A 43 -21.33 -27.18 -5.53
C LEU A 43 -22.35 -26.60 -6.48
N PHE A 44 -21.92 -26.25 -7.67
CA PHE A 44 -22.78 -25.92 -8.82
C PHE A 44 -22.70 -27.01 -9.89
N PRO A 45 -23.75 -27.18 -10.74
CA PRO A 45 -23.77 -28.22 -11.77
C PRO A 45 -22.59 -28.18 -12.73
N SER A 46 -22.12 -29.37 -13.16
CA SER A 46 -20.99 -29.53 -14.09
C SER A 46 -21.27 -29.15 -15.52
N ASN A 47 -22.53 -29.23 -15.90
CA ASN A 47 -22.98 -28.86 -17.24
C ASN A 47 -23.08 -27.35 -17.32
N ILE A 48 -21.99 -26.70 -17.72
CA ILE A 48 -21.87 -25.23 -17.77
C ILE A 48 -22.08 -24.81 -19.24
N LYS A 49 -22.98 -23.84 -19.46
CA LYS A 49 -23.33 -23.31 -20.78
C LYS A 49 -23.19 -21.79 -20.77
N ALA A 50 -22.36 -21.26 -21.64
CA ALA A 50 -22.32 -19.82 -21.94
C ALA A 50 -23.30 -19.54 -23.10
N LEU A 51 -24.12 -18.51 -22.94
CA LEU A 51 -25.05 -18.10 -23.97
C LEU A 51 -24.38 -17.23 -25.04
N GLY A 52 -23.36 -16.49 -24.68
CA GLY A 52 -22.59 -15.65 -25.61
C GLY A 52 -21.23 -16.25 -25.97
N THR A 53 -20.50 -15.52 -26.79
CA THR A 53 -19.17 -15.88 -27.27
C THR A 53 -18.15 -14.75 -27.06
N GLY A 54 -18.52 -13.70 -26.32
CA GLY A 54 -17.65 -12.58 -26.02
C GLY A 54 -16.46 -12.97 -25.16
N ALA A 55 -15.35 -12.27 -25.29
CA ALA A 55 -14.11 -12.64 -24.64
C ALA A 55 -14.21 -12.67 -23.10
N ILE A 56 -14.95 -11.72 -22.52
CA ILE A 56 -15.14 -11.63 -21.07
C ILE A 56 -16.06 -12.77 -20.59
N GLU A 57 -17.10 -13.10 -21.31
CA GLU A 57 -17.99 -14.21 -20.97
C GLU A 57 -17.24 -15.57 -21.07
N GLN A 58 -16.33 -15.70 -22.04
CA GLN A 58 -15.47 -16.87 -22.13
C GLN A 58 -14.48 -16.94 -20.95
N SER A 59 -14.06 -15.81 -20.39
CA SER A 59 -13.27 -15.80 -19.14
C SER A 59 -14.11 -16.31 -17.96
N ALA A 60 -15.38 -15.89 -17.84
CA ALA A 60 -16.28 -16.40 -16.83
C ALA A 60 -16.47 -17.91 -16.94
N LEU A 61 -16.61 -18.44 -18.16
CA LEU A 61 -16.71 -19.87 -18.41
C LEU A 61 -15.43 -20.62 -17.98
N ARG A 62 -14.25 -20.06 -18.28
CA ARG A 62 -12.96 -20.64 -17.86
C ARG A 62 -12.82 -20.66 -16.33
N GLU A 63 -13.22 -19.59 -15.62
CA GLU A 63 -13.18 -19.54 -14.16
C GLU A 63 -14.06 -20.61 -13.53
N LEU A 64 -15.30 -20.77 -13.98
CA LEU A 64 -16.18 -21.83 -13.48
C LEU A 64 -15.63 -23.22 -13.74
N THR A 65 -15.04 -23.44 -14.91
CA THR A 65 -14.48 -24.74 -15.29
C THR A 65 -13.21 -25.06 -14.49
N GLY A 66 -12.31 -24.07 -14.34
CA GLY A 66 -11.06 -24.19 -13.57
C GLY A 66 -11.33 -24.40 -12.08
N ALA A 67 -12.18 -23.58 -11.48
CA ALA A 67 -12.57 -23.69 -10.09
C ALA A 67 -13.14 -25.07 -9.75
N ARG A 68 -13.94 -25.67 -10.66
CA ARG A 68 -14.49 -27.00 -10.48
C ARG A 68 -13.39 -28.08 -10.46
N GLY A 69 -12.40 -27.98 -11.34
CA GLY A 69 -11.24 -28.87 -11.36
C GLY A 69 -10.47 -28.80 -10.04
N ASP A 70 -10.21 -27.63 -9.55
CA ASP A 70 -9.51 -27.37 -8.29
C ASP A 70 -10.30 -27.84 -7.06
N LEU A 71 -11.61 -27.60 -7.05
CA LEU A 71 -12.50 -28.06 -5.98
C LEU A 71 -12.63 -29.60 -5.95
N ALA A 72 -12.47 -30.29 -7.10
CA ALA A 72 -12.46 -31.74 -7.16
C ALA A 72 -11.16 -32.37 -6.68
N VAL A 73 -10.01 -31.69 -6.83
CA VAL A 73 -8.67 -32.20 -6.49
C VAL A 73 -8.30 -31.96 -5.03
N GLY A 74 -8.93 -30.99 -4.34
CA GLY A 74 -8.50 -30.45 -3.05
C GLY A 74 -8.68 -31.31 -1.81
N SER A 75 -9.18 -32.57 -1.88
CA SER A 75 -9.30 -33.43 -0.69
C SER A 75 -9.31 -34.92 -1.04
N PRO A 76 -8.23 -35.67 -0.70
CA PRO A 76 -8.16 -37.13 -0.97
C PRO A 76 -9.22 -37.96 -0.25
N ILE A 77 -9.73 -37.49 0.88
CA ILE A 77 -10.78 -38.19 1.66
C ILE A 77 -12.17 -37.91 1.14
N ALA A 78 -12.37 -36.77 0.49
CA ALA A 78 -13.68 -36.38 -0.08
C ALA A 78 -13.95 -36.97 -1.47
N LEU A 79 -12.93 -37.34 -2.23
CA LEU A 79 -13.06 -37.83 -3.61
C LEU A 79 -13.82 -39.15 -3.73
N SER A 80 -13.67 -40.06 -2.77
CA SER A 80 -14.40 -41.35 -2.83
C SER A 80 -15.88 -41.24 -2.49
N GLN A 81 -16.30 -40.28 -1.71
CA GLN A 81 -17.71 -40.02 -1.37
C GLN A 81 -18.34 -38.93 -2.25
N ARG A 82 -17.61 -37.88 -2.64
CA ARG A 82 -18.12 -36.73 -3.42
C ARG A 82 -18.20 -36.98 -4.94
N ALA A 83 -17.40 -37.84 -5.51
CA ALA A 83 -17.54 -38.28 -6.89
C ALA A 83 -18.89 -39.01 -7.15
N LYS A 84 -19.58 -39.41 -6.09
CA LYS A 84 -20.94 -40.01 -6.17
C LYS A 84 -22.06 -38.96 -6.10
N GLU A 85 -21.80 -37.73 -5.69
CA GLU A 85 -22.76 -36.63 -5.64
C GLU A 85 -22.46 -35.57 -6.70
N ALA A 86 -22.36 -35.98 -7.97
CA ALA A 86 -22.42 -35.03 -9.07
C ALA A 86 -23.75 -34.29 -8.97
N VAL A 87 -23.71 -32.98 -8.64
CA VAL A 87 -24.91 -32.14 -8.62
C VAL A 87 -25.50 -32.19 -10.00
N SER A 88 -26.66 -32.91 -10.13
CA SER A 88 -27.38 -33.01 -11.39
C SER A 88 -27.98 -31.64 -11.73
N GLY A 89 -27.90 -31.24 -13.00
CA GLY A 89 -28.48 -29.99 -13.45
C GLY A 89 -27.59 -29.23 -14.42
N GLU A 90 -27.82 -27.94 -14.51
CA GLU A 90 -27.10 -27.05 -15.44
C GLU A 90 -26.74 -25.70 -14.80
N THR A 91 -25.61 -25.15 -15.20
CA THR A 91 -25.23 -23.77 -14.94
C THR A 91 -25.26 -23.01 -16.25
N ILE A 92 -26.01 -21.92 -16.33
CA ILE A 92 -26.19 -21.13 -17.54
C ILE A 92 -25.71 -19.71 -17.22
N ILE A 93 -24.76 -19.20 -18.01
CA ILE A 93 -24.25 -17.85 -17.90
C ILE A 93 -24.53 -17.06 -19.17
N GLY A 94 -24.74 -15.75 -19.06
CA GLY A 94 -24.93 -14.85 -20.19
C GLY A 94 -25.41 -13.47 -19.77
N THR A 95 -25.47 -12.58 -20.74
CA THR A 95 -26.05 -11.25 -20.54
C THR A 95 -27.59 -11.32 -20.55
N ILE A 96 -28.24 -10.29 -19.96
CA ILE A 96 -29.69 -10.16 -19.96
C ILE A 96 -30.28 -10.18 -21.40
N GLY A 97 -29.54 -9.62 -22.39
CA GLY A 97 -29.96 -9.64 -23.80
C GLY A 97 -29.94 -11.05 -24.41
N GLU A 98 -28.92 -11.84 -24.08
CA GLU A 98 -28.79 -13.23 -24.55
C GLU A 98 -29.83 -14.16 -23.93
N PHE A 99 -30.07 -14.03 -22.62
CA PHE A 99 -31.15 -14.79 -21.97
C PHE A 99 -32.49 -14.50 -22.61
N ARG A 100 -32.85 -13.26 -22.83
CA ARG A 100 -34.11 -12.89 -23.51
C ARG A 100 -34.22 -13.46 -24.90
N LYS A 101 -33.11 -13.49 -25.65
CA LYS A 101 -33.07 -13.98 -27.03
C LYS A 101 -33.09 -15.51 -27.09
N LYS A 102 -32.34 -16.21 -26.27
CA LYS A 102 -32.09 -17.66 -26.39
C LYS A 102 -32.94 -18.49 -25.45
N LEU A 103 -33.42 -17.92 -24.35
CA LEU A 103 -34.21 -18.60 -23.30
C LEU A 103 -35.37 -17.69 -22.83
N PRO A 104 -36.29 -17.30 -23.73
CA PRO A 104 -37.35 -16.33 -23.42
C PRO A 104 -38.28 -16.73 -22.31
N ASP A 105 -38.43 -18.04 -22.08
CA ASP A 105 -39.32 -18.60 -21.03
C ASP A 105 -38.67 -18.64 -19.64
N VAL A 106 -37.36 -18.31 -19.56
CA VAL A 106 -36.65 -18.26 -18.27
C VAL A 106 -36.88 -16.91 -17.60
N ARG A 107 -37.45 -16.96 -16.40
CA ARG A 107 -37.66 -15.73 -15.62
C ARG A 107 -36.36 -15.17 -15.13
N ILE A 108 -36.02 -13.95 -15.57
CA ILE A 108 -34.86 -13.17 -15.17
C ILE A 108 -35.30 -11.76 -14.74
N PRO A 109 -34.46 -10.98 -14.02
CA PRO A 109 -34.78 -9.59 -13.72
C PRO A 109 -35.07 -8.76 -14.96
N PRO A 110 -35.99 -7.77 -14.90
CA PRO A 110 -36.33 -6.94 -16.05
C PRO A 110 -35.19 -6.02 -16.49
N ASP A 111 -34.30 -5.67 -15.59
CA ASP A 111 -33.16 -4.76 -15.80
C ASP A 111 -31.99 -5.13 -14.90
N LEU A 112 -30.78 -4.80 -15.36
CA LEU A 112 -29.54 -4.81 -14.58
C LEU A 112 -28.71 -3.62 -15.02
N LYS A 113 -28.02 -2.97 -14.07
CA LYS A 113 -27.09 -1.90 -14.37
C LYS A 113 -25.86 -2.42 -15.11
N PRO A 114 -25.13 -1.59 -15.86
CA PRO A 114 -23.82 -1.97 -16.40
C PRO A 114 -22.89 -2.49 -15.29
N GLY A 115 -22.18 -3.58 -15.55
CA GLY A 115 -21.35 -4.29 -14.57
C GLY A 115 -22.15 -5.01 -13.47
N GLY A 116 -23.46 -4.81 -13.38
CA GLY A 116 -24.30 -5.51 -12.40
C GLY A 116 -24.62 -6.93 -12.82
N PHE A 117 -24.91 -7.75 -11.84
CA PHE A 117 -25.28 -9.15 -12.06
C PHE A 117 -26.44 -9.57 -11.16
N TRP A 118 -27.03 -10.68 -11.56
CA TRP A 118 -27.97 -11.45 -10.79
C TRP A 118 -27.66 -12.91 -10.96
N PHE A 119 -27.62 -13.68 -9.88
CA PHE A 119 -27.62 -15.11 -9.98
C PHE A 119 -28.72 -15.73 -9.12
N GLU A 120 -29.25 -16.89 -9.58
CA GLU A 120 -30.26 -17.63 -8.89
C GLU A 120 -29.99 -19.11 -8.97
N ARG A 121 -30.17 -19.81 -7.85
CA ARG A 121 -30.11 -21.26 -7.73
C ARG A 121 -31.50 -21.80 -7.40
N ARG A 122 -32.03 -22.65 -8.28
CA ARG A 122 -33.29 -23.32 -8.07
C ARG A 122 -33.15 -24.84 -8.21
N ASP A 123 -33.97 -25.58 -7.45
CA ASP A 123 -34.25 -26.99 -7.74
C ASP A 123 -35.37 -27.05 -8.77
N VAL A 124 -35.15 -27.80 -9.86
CA VAL A 124 -36.11 -28.02 -10.90
C VAL A 124 -36.22 -29.54 -11.10
N ASN A 125 -37.24 -30.16 -10.54
CA ASN A 125 -37.50 -31.60 -10.61
C ASN A 125 -36.32 -32.48 -10.09
N GLY A 126 -35.71 -32.07 -8.99
CA GLY A 126 -34.58 -32.79 -8.38
C GLY A 126 -33.21 -32.51 -9.03
N ALA A 127 -33.15 -31.58 -9.98
CA ALA A 127 -31.90 -31.09 -10.58
C ALA A 127 -31.72 -29.61 -10.30
N ILE A 128 -30.48 -29.19 -10.04
CA ILE A 128 -30.16 -27.77 -9.76
C ILE A 128 -30.03 -27.03 -11.08
N ARG A 129 -30.75 -25.91 -11.21
CA ARG A 129 -30.50 -24.90 -12.22
C ARG A 129 -29.87 -23.68 -11.57
N LEU A 130 -28.65 -23.34 -12.00
CA LEU A 130 -27.97 -22.11 -11.62
C LEU A 130 -27.92 -21.18 -12.82
N LEU A 131 -28.40 -19.96 -12.64
CA LEU A 131 -28.37 -18.91 -13.66
C LEU A 131 -27.46 -17.79 -13.18
N ILE A 132 -26.56 -17.34 -14.04
CA ILE A 132 -25.75 -16.13 -13.82
C ILE A 132 -26.03 -15.16 -14.96
N VAL A 133 -26.70 -14.07 -14.66
CA VAL A 133 -27.15 -13.05 -15.63
C VAL A 133 -26.42 -11.74 -15.38
N GLY A 134 -25.67 -11.26 -16.36
CA GLY A 134 -25.04 -9.94 -16.31
C GLY A 134 -25.86 -8.86 -17.01
N GLY A 135 -25.77 -7.62 -16.55
CA GLY A 135 -26.26 -6.46 -17.29
C GLY A 135 -25.50 -6.28 -18.62
N ASP A 136 -24.24 -6.69 -18.61
CA ASP A 136 -23.30 -6.81 -19.71
C ASP A 136 -22.34 -7.99 -19.46
N GLU A 137 -21.36 -8.21 -20.34
CA GLU A 137 -20.39 -9.31 -20.18
C GLU A 137 -19.56 -9.20 -18.90
N ALA A 138 -19.21 -7.96 -18.49
CA ALA A 138 -18.48 -7.73 -17.24
C ALA A 138 -19.31 -8.15 -16.03
N GLY A 139 -20.61 -7.88 -16.04
CA GLY A 139 -21.55 -8.36 -15.01
C GLY A 139 -21.62 -9.89 -14.93
N VAL A 140 -21.52 -10.60 -16.06
CA VAL A 140 -21.43 -12.08 -16.05
C VAL A 140 -20.16 -12.54 -15.32
N LEU A 141 -19.02 -11.93 -15.62
CA LEU A 141 -17.76 -12.26 -14.99
C LEU A 141 -17.74 -11.93 -13.49
N TYR A 142 -18.26 -10.76 -13.10
CA TYR A 142 -18.35 -10.37 -11.69
C TYR A 142 -19.29 -11.29 -10.91
N GLY A 143 -20.43 -11.66 -11.48
CA GLY A 143 -21.35 -12.62 -10.88
C GLY A 143 -20.72 -14.02 -10.74
N THR A 144 -19.87 -14.40 -11.67
CA THR A 144 -19.08 -15.64 -11.59
C THR A 144 -18.10 -15.61 -10.43
N PHE A 145 -17.31 -14.55 -10.28
CA PHE A 145 -16.38 -14.42 -9.16
C PHE A 145 -17.11 -14.32 -7.81
N ASP A 146 -18.25 -13.66 -7.77
CA ASP A 146 -19.07 -13.60 -6.55
C ASP A 146 -19.62 -14.97 -6.15
N LEU A 147 -20.05 -15.77 -7.12
CA LEU A 147 -20.45 -17.15 -6.90
C LEU A 147 -19.33 -18.01 -6.30
N LEU A 148 -18.10 -17.85 -6.83
CA LEU A 148 -16.92 -18.63 -6.42
C LEU A 148 -16.33 -18.17 -5.09
N ARG A 149 -16.73 -17.01 -4.60
CA ARG A 149 -16.22 -16.45 -3.34
C ARG A 149 -16.71 -17.28 -2.15
N PRO A 150 -15.78 -17.79 -1.29
CA PRO A 150 -16.16 -18.51 -0.09
C PRO A 150 -16.98 -17.62 0.86
N ARG A 151 -18.15 -18.10 1.23
CA ARG A 151 -19.05 -17.41 2.15
C ARG A 151 -18.93 -17.97 3.56
N ASP A 152 -19.47 -17.28 4.53
CA ASP A 152 -19.58 -17.79 5.89
C ASP A 152 -20.53 -19.01 5.99
N ASN A 153 -20.68 -19.56 7.19
CA ASN A 153 -21.45 -20.75 7.48
C ASN A 153 -22.97 -20.63 7.23
N ARG A 154 -23.47 -19.49 6.74
CA ARG A 154 -24.89 -19.24 6.45
C ARG A 154 -25.43 -19.97 5.21
N GLY A 155 -24.55 -20.67 4.50
CA GLY A 155 -24.92 -21.45 3.34
C GLY A 155 -24.86 -20.66 2.03
N PHE A 156 -25.16 -21.35 0.92
CA PHE A 156 -25.17 -20.73 -0.41
C PHE A 156 -26.49 -19.95 -0.58
N PRO A 157 -26.44 -18.65 -0.93
CA PRO A 157 -27.65 -17.87 -1.15
C PRO A 157 -28.42 -18.39 -2.38
N LEU A 158 -29.73 -18.42 -2.27
CA LEU A 158 -30.58 -18.85 -3.37
C LEU A 158 -30.66 -17.82 -4.50
N GLU A 159 -30.51 -16.54 -4.14
CA GLU A 159 -30.54 -15.41 -5.07
C GLU A 159 -29.62 -14.31 -4.59
N VAL A 160 -28.88 -13.70 -5.53
CA VAL A 160 -28.06 -12.50 -5.29
C VAL A 160 -28.27 -11.53 -6.44
N ARG A 161 -28.42 -10.26 -6.14
CA ARG A 161 -28.44 -9.17 -7.12
C ARG A 161 -27.55 -8.04 -6.63
N GLU A 162 -26.51 -7.77 -7.39
CA GLU A 162 -25.54 -6.71 -7.05
C GLU A 162 -25.17 -5.89 -8.29
N ALA A 163 -24.68 -4.67 -8.04
CA ALA A 163 -24.10 -3.80 -9.04
C ALA A 163 -23.06 -2.88 -8.36
N PRO A 164 -21.99 -2.51 -9.07
CA PRO A 164 -20.97 -1.63 -8.50
C PRO A 164 -21.56 -0.28 -8.14
N ALA A 165 -21.17 0.25 -6.98
CA ALA A 165 -21.57 1.58 -6.54
C ALA A 165 -20.93 2.68 -7.38
N MET A 166 -19.70 2.45 -7.84
CA MET A 166 -18.86 3.43 -8.53
C MET A 166 -18.61 3.04 -9.98
N PRO A 167 -18.77 3.97 -10.96
CA PRO A 167 -18.48 3.70 -12.36
C PRO A 167 -17.00 3.41 -12.65
N ILE A 168 -16.10 4.20 -12.04
CA ILE A 168 -14.65 4.09 -12.19
C ILE A 168 -14.08 3.39 -10.95
N ARG A 169 -13.40 2.28 -11.17
CA ARG A 169 -12.75 1.48 -10.13
C ARG A 169 -11.42 1.03 -10.73
N TRP A 170 -10.43 1.91 -10.66
CA TRP A 170 -9.16 1.70 -11.34
C TRP A 170 -8.01 1.55 -10.36
N VAL A 171 -7.00 0.81 -10.77
CA VAL A 171 -5.67 0.85 -10.15
C VAL A 171 -4.77 1.78 -10.96
N ASP A 172 -3.84 2.41 -10.26
CA ASP A 172 -2.82 3.28 -10.82
C ASP A 172 -1.45 2.67 -10.49
N GLU A 173 -0.74 2.21 -11.53
CA GLU A 173 0.60 1.65 -11.42
C GLU A 173 1.62 2.74 -11.72
N TRP A 174 2.68 2.81 -10.93
CA TRP A 174 3.72 3.81 -11.14
C TRP A 174 4.97 3.18 -11.72
N ASP A 175 4.75 2.43 -12.82
CA ASP A 175 5.78 1.68 -13.49
C ASP A 175 6.56 2.56 -14.47
N ASN A 176 7.88 2.39 -14.49
CA ASN A 176 8.77 3.01 -15.45
C ASN A 176 9.14 2.02 -16.55
N ILE A 177 9.50 2.55 -17.71
CA ILE A 177 9.80 1.75 -18.89
C ILE A 177 11.04 0.86 -18.73
N ASP A 178 11.96 1.22 -17.82
CA ASP A 178 13.14 0.41 -17.48
C ASP A 178 12.82 -0.78 -16.56
N GLY A 179 11.55 -0.91 -16.15
CA GLY A 179 11.06 -1.94 -15.25
C GLY A 179 11.23 -1.63 -13.77
N SER A 180 11.68 -0.44 -13.40
CA SER A 180 11.56 0.07 -12.03
C SER A 180 10.13 0.52 -11.75
N ILE A 181 9.76 0.56 -10.48
CA ILE A 181 8.44 1.02 -10.04
C ILE A 181 8.67 2.05 -8.95
N GLU A 182 8.10 3.24 -9.09
CA GLU A 182 8.08 4.21 -8.00
C GLU A 182 7.15 3.71 -6.89
N ARG A 183 7.68 3.61 -5.67
CA ARG A 183 6.96 3.02 -4.52
C ARG A 183 6.57 1.54 -4.73
N GLY A 184 7.30 0.81 -5.56
CA GLY A 184 7.12 -0.61 -5.82
C GLY A 184 7.90 -1.48 -4.85
N TYR A 185 7.26 -1.98 -3.81
CA TYR A 185 7.91 -2.83 -2.79
C TYR A 185 7.77 -4.34 -3.09
N GLY A 186 7.07 -4.68 -4.17
CA GLY A 186 6.94 -6.03 -4.73
C GLY A 186 7.97 -6.38 -5.81
N GLY A 187 9.05 -5.61 -5.95
CA GLY A 187 10.10 -5.86 -6.92
C GLY A 187 9.89 -5.12 -8.24
N ARG A 188 10.36 -5.71 -9.35
CA ARG A 188 10.33 -5.08 -10.67
C ARG A 188 8.95 -5.21 -11.33
N SER A 189 8.70 -4.34 -12.31
CA SER A 189 7.48 -4.28 -13.10
C SER A 189 7.07 -5.62 -13.71
N ILE A 190 5.78 -5.90 -13.69
CA ILE A 190 5.18 -7.01 -14.43
C ILE A 190 4.89 -6.63 -15.90
N PHE A 191 4.93 -5.34 -16.24
CA PHE A 191 4.59 -4.79 -17.55
C PHE A 191 5.80 -4.47 -18.39
N PHE A 192 6.85 -3.86 -17.79
CA PHE A 192 7.99 -3.29 -18.53
C PHE A 192 9.32 -3.88 -18.07
N GLU A 193 10.28 -3.88 -18.99
CA GLU A 193 11.65 -4.32 -18.77
C GLU A 193 12.57 -3.73 -19.84
N ASP A 194 13.66 -3.10 -19.42
CA ASP A 194 14.73 -2.61 -20.29
C ASP A 194 14.26 -1.76 -21.50
N GLY A 195 13.26 -0.90 -21.28
CA GLY A 195 12.76 0.01 -22.31
C GLY A 195 11.63 -0.55 -23.18
N HIS A 196 11.12 -1.73 -22.88
CA HIS A 196 10.09 -2.44 -23.64
C HIS A 196 8.99 -3.02 -22.75
N VAL A 197 7.86 -3.36 -23.37
CA VAL A 197 6.89 -4.26 -22.75
C VAL A 197 7.47 -5.65 -22.67
N ARG A 198 7.34 -6.30 -21.53
CA ARG A 198 7.85 -7.64 -21.28
C ARG A 198 7.37 -8.64 -22.35
N ALA A 199 8.26 -9.57 -22.71
CA ALA A 199 7.91 -10.63 -23.65
C ALA A 199 6.85 -11.59 -23.07
N ASP A 200 7.01 -11.94 -21.77
CA ASP A 200 6.05 -12.77 -21.03
C ASP A 200 5.01 -11.88 -20.31
N LEU A 201 3.75 -11.97 -20.74
CA LEU A 201 2.60 -11.29 -20.17
C LEU A 201 1.69 -12.24 -19.33
N ALA A 202 2.15 -13.46 -19.02
CA ALA A 202 1.40 -14.35 -18.14
C ALA A 202 1.11 -13.71 -16.76
N PRO A 203 2.07 -12.99 -16.10
CA PRO A 203 1.77 -12.26 -14.86
C PRO A 203 0.70 -11.18 -15.05
N VAL A 204 0.66 -10.50 -16.20
CA VAL A 204 -0.37 -9.49 -16.52
C VAL A 204 -1.75 -10.14 -16.66
N THR A 205 -1.82 -11.33 -17.28
CA THR A 205 -3.08 -12.11 -17.34
C THR A 205 -3.59 -12.43 -15.94
N GLU A 206 -2.72 -12.93 -15.06
CA GLU A 206 -3.07 -13.28 -13.69
C GLU A 206 -3.46 -12.05 -12.88
N TYR A 207 -2.80 -10.90 -13.10
CA TYR A 207 -3.16 -9.64 -12.47
C TYR A 207 -4.54 -9.15 -12.92
N ALA A 208 -4.83 -9.16 -14.22
CA ALA A 208 -6.14 -8.81 -14.76
C ALA A 208 -7.26 -9.69 -14.17
N ARG A 209 -6.99 -10.98 -13.97
CA ARG A 209 -7.87 -11.94 -13.32
C ARG A 209 -8.12 -11.56 -11.86
N LEU A 210 -7.06 -11.19 -11.10
CA LEU A 210 -7.20 -10.69 -9.72
C LEU A 210 -8.03 -9.42 -9.67
N LEU A 211 -7.74 -8.44 -10.51
CA LEU A 211 -8.45 -7.17 -10.57
C LEU A 211 -9.95 -7.38 -10.85
N ALA A 212 -10.29 -8.19 -11.86
CA ALA A 212 -11.68 -8.49 -12.19
C ALA A 212 -12.43 -9.16 -11.03
N SER A 213 -11.76 -10.04 -10.27
CA SER A 213 -12.36 -10.76 -9.15
C SER A 213 -12.81 -9.88 -7.99
N ILE A 214 -12.26 -8.69 -7.88
CA ILE A 214 -12.62 -7.65 -6.90
C ILE A 214 -13.38 -6.49 -7.52
N GLY A 215 -13.78 -6.62 -8.81
CA GLY A 215 -14.61 -5.65 -9.49
C GLY A 215 -13.89 -4.45 -10.08
N ILE A 216 -12.56 -4.47 -10.19
CA ILE A 216 -11.76 -3.42 -10.84
C ILE A 216 -11.95 -3.48 -12.35
N ASN A 217 -12.12 -2.31 -12.99
CA ASN A 217 -12.45 -2.19 -14.40
C ASN A 217 -11.50 -1.32 -15.22
N GLY A 218 -10.35 -0.95 -14.65
CA GLY A 218 -9.30 -0.23 -15.37
C GLY A 218 -7.96 -0.24 -14.64
N CYS A 219 -6.90 -0.04 -15.40
CA CYS A 219 -5.51 -0.02 -14.93
C CYS A 219 -4.74 1.06 -15.70
N ASN A 220 -4.24 2.05 -14.98
CA ASN A 220 -3.23 2.97 -15.51
C ASN A 220 -1.86 2.30 -15.38
N LEU A 221 -1.08 2.25 -16.46
CA LEU A 221 0.10 1.38 -16.53
C LEU A 221 1.40 2.05 -16.08
N ASN A 222 1.53 3.34 -16.33
CA ASN A 222 2.81 4.01 -16.16
C ASN A 222 2.77 5.10 -15.09
N ASN A 223 3.96 5.36 -14.55
CA ASN A 223 4.19 6.35 -13.52
C ASN A 223 3.56 7.71 -13.87
N VAL A 224 2.96 8.35 -12.89
CA VAL A 224 2.43 9.71 -13.02
C VAL A 224 3.53 10.76 -13.19
N ASN A 225 4.76 10.47 -12.74
CA ASN A 225 5.99 11.18 -13.10
C ASN A 225 6.50 10.67 -14.45
N ASN A 226 5.72 10.88 -15.48
CA ASN A 226 5.77 10.14 -16.73
C ASN A 226 6.84 10.60 -17.73
N SER A 227 7.00 9.78 -18.79
CA SER A 227 7.82 10.04 -19.94
C SER A 227 6.99 10.03 -21.20
N SER A 228 7.26 10.99 -22.11
CA SER A 228 6.61 11.04 -23.42
C SER A 228 6.86 9.81 -24.30
N VAL A 229 7.84 8.97 -23.98
CA VAL A 229 8.15 7.73 -24.72
C VAL A 229 6.95 6.80 -24.84
N PHE A 230 6.03 6.80 -23.87
CA PHE A 230 4.79 6.03 -23.92
C PHE A 230 3.86 6.40 -25.08
N PHE A 231 4.05 7.56 -25.72
CA PHE A 231 3.28 8.06 -26.87
C PHE A 231 3.98 7.91 -28.20
N THR A 232 5.13 7.22 -28.27
CA THR A 232 5.70 6.82 -29.55
C THR A 232 4.87 5.72 -30.21
N SER A 233 4.79 5.71 -31.55
CA SER A 233 4.00 4.70 -32.28
C SER A 233 4.47 3.27 -32.03
N GLU A 234 5.76 3.08 -31.80
CA GLU A 234 6.37 1.80 -31.46
C GLU A 234 5.88 1.32 -30.09
N MET A 235 5.96 2.19 -29.07
CA MET A 235 5.55 1.84 -27.71
C MET A 235 4.04 1.61 -27.61
N LEU A 236 3.23 2.38 -28.34
CA LEU A 236 1.77 2.19 -28.36
C LEU A 236 1.37 0.81 -28.91
N LYS A 237 2.12 0.25 -29.88
CA LYS A 237 1.91 -1.13 -30.36
C LYS A 237 2.26 -2.15 -29.28
N GLU A 238 3.29 -1.89 -28.48
CA GLU A 238 3.65 -2.77 -27.38
C GLU A 238 2.61 -2.67 -26.24
N VAL A 239 2.15 -1.48 -25.90
CA VAL A 239 1.07 -1.27 -24.89
C VAL A 239 -0.23 -1.96 -25.33
N ALA A 240 -0.52 -2.01 -26.63
CA ALA A 240 -1.68 -2.74 -27.16
C ALA A 240 -1.64 -4.24 -26.79
N ARG A 241 -0.45 -4.86 -26.67
CA ARG A 241 -0.33 -6.26 -26.20
C ARG A 241 -0.78 -6.43 -24.75
N ILE A 242 -0.48 -5.44 -23.90
CA ILE A 242 -0.97 -5.42 -22.51
C ILE A 242 -2.50 -5.27 -22.50
N ALA A 243 -3.03 -4.34 -23.29
CA ALA A 243 -4.47 -4.13 -23.41
C ALA A 243 -5.21 -5.38 -23.89
N ASP A 244 -4.69 -6.06 -24.91
CA ASP A 244 -5.25 -7.33 -25.42
C ASP A 244 -5.22 -8.45 -24.38
N THR A 245 -4.23 -8.42 -23.47
CA THR A 245 -4.11 -9.37 -22.36
C THR A 245 -5.12 -9.10 -21.25
N MET A 246 -5.40 -7.82 -20.94
CA MET A 246 -6.31 -7.44 -19.86
C MET A 246 -7.78 -7.41 -20.27
N ARG A 247 -8.06 -7.12 -21.55
CA ARG A 247 -9.42 -7.00 -22.10
C ARG A 247 -10.33 -8.21 -21.84
N PRO A 248 -9.87 -9.48 -21.93
CA PRO A 248 -10.71 -10.65 -21.63
C PRO A 248 -11.23 -10.70 -20.20
N TYR A 249 -10.68 -9.89 -19.29
CA TYR A 249 -11.14 -9.74 -17.91
C TYR A 249 -11.90 -8.42 -17.68
N GLY A 250 -12.18 -7.66 -18.74
CA GLY A 250 -12.93 -6.41 -18.64
C GLY A 250 -12.15 -5.25 -17.99
N VAL A 251 -10.82 -5.37 -17.90
CA VAL A 251 -9.93 -4.33 -17.37
C VAL A 251 -9.41 -3.48 -18.52
N ARG A 252 -9.78 -2.22 -18.55
CA ARG A 252 -9.36 -1.25 -19.58
C ARG A 252 -8.00 -0.67 -19.22
N VAL A 253 -7.15 -0.48 -20.21
CA VAL A 253 -5.84 0.15 -20.04
C VAL A 253 -5.96 1.66 -20.20
N SER A 254 -5.23 2.41 -19.37
CA SER A 254 -4.99 3.86 -19.48
C SER A 254 -3.51 4.18 -19.34
N LEU A 255 -3.12 5.40 -19.67
CA LEU A 255 -1.76 5.89 -19.57
C LEU A 255 -1.72 7.25 -18.86
N SER A 256 -0.67 7.48 -18.09
CA SER A 256 -0.31 8.79 -17.58
C SER A 256 0.23 9.66 -18.70
N ALA A 257 -0.36 10.85 -18.92
CA ALA A 257 -0.04 11.73 -20.03
C ALA A 257 1.02 12.78 -19.65
N ASP A 258 2.18 12.74 -20.30
CA ASP A 258 3.12 13.87 -20.32
C ASP A 258 2.56 14.95 -21.25
N ILE A 259 2.01 16.03 -20.68
CA ILE A 259 1.38 17.10 -21.46
C ILE A 259 2.36 17.86 -22.36
N ALA A 260 3.68 17.73 -22.15
CA ALA A 260 4.70 18.28 -23.03
C ALA A 260 5.03 17.37 -24.23
N SER A 261 4.36 16.23 -24.39
CA SER A 261 4.58 15.32 -25.53
C SER A 261 4.45 15.97 -26.91
N PRO A 262 3.54 16.93 -27.17
CA PRO A 262 3.51 17.66 -28.45
C PRO A 262 4.84 18.35 -28.79
N GLN A 263 5.51 18.90 -27.79
CA GLN A 263 6.83 19.50 -27.96
C GLN A 263 7.94 18.44 -28.07
N LYS A 264 7.96 17.48 -27.16
CA LYS A 264 9.02 16.48 -27.05
C LYS A 264 9.03 15.47 -28.19
N LEU A 265 7.85 15.02 -28.65
CA LEU A 265 7.69 14.03 -29.71
C LEU A 265 7.18 14.64 -31.02
N GLY A 266 6.30 15.64 -30.93
CA GLY A 266 5.69 16.28 -32.10
C GLY A 266 6.57 17.34 -32.74
N GLY A 267 7.69 17.71 -32.11
CA GLY A 267 8.58 18.77 -32.63
C GLY A 267 7.93 20.15 -32.65
N LEU A 268 6.81 20.34 -31.96
CA LEU A 268 6.16 21.63 -31.86
C LEU A 268 6.98 22.60 -30.97
N PRO A 269 6.93 23.91 -31.25
CA PRO A 269 7.70 24.88 -30.45
C PRO A 269 7.10 25.08 -29.04
N THR A 270 5.91 24.55 -28.79
CA THR A 270 5.12 24.78 -27.59
C THR A 270 4.32 23.55 -27.21
N PHE A 271 3.92 23.45 -25.94
CA PHE A 271 2.87 22.54 -25.47
C PHE A 271 1.70 23.31 -24.80
N ASP A 272 1.56 24.65 -25.13
CA ASP A 272 0.40 25.42 -24.65
C ASP A 272 -0.90 24.69 -25.03
N PRO A 273 -1.74 24.26 -24.06
CA PRO A 273 -2.93 23.48 -24.34
C PRO A 273 -3.96 24.22 -25.24
N LEU A 274 -3.87 25.53 -25.31
CA LEU A 274 -4.77 26.31 -26.18
C LEU A 274 -4.24 26.48 -27.59
N ASP A 275 -2.98 26.15 -27.88
CA ASP A 275 -2.42 26.25 -29.24
C ASP A 275 -3.14 25.26 -30.20
N PRO A 276 -3.60 25.71 -31.38
CA PRO A 276 -4.29 24.83 -32.33
C PRO A 276 -3.47 23.65 -32.82
N ALA A 277 -2.14 23.79 -32.97
CA ALA A 277 -1.27 22.70 -33.38
C ALA A 277 -1.11 21.64 -32.25
N VAL A 278 -1.07 22.07 -30.99
CA VAL A 278 -1.05 21.19 -29.82
C VAL A 278 -2.36 20.39 -29.73
N LYS A 279 -3.52 21.09 -29.90
CA LYS A 279 -4.83 20.43 -29.94
C LYS A 279 -4.92 19.39 -31.05
N LYS A 280 -4.42 19.74 -32.24
CA LYS A 280 -4.39 18.82 -33.39
C LYS A 280 -3.51 17.62 -33.08
N TRP A 281 -2.34 17.83 -32.52
CA TRP A 281 -1.42 16.74 -32.17
C TRP A 281 -2.07 15.74 -31.22
N TRP A 282 -2.76 16.23 -30.16
CA TRP A 282 -3.46 15.34 -29.21
C TRP A 282 -4.62 14.60 -29.90
N ASN A 283 -5.40 15.23 -30.76
CA ASN A 283 -6.43 14.55 -31.53
C ASN A 283 -5.86 13.43 -32.40
N ASP A 284 -4.80 13.71 -33.15
CA ASP A 284 -4.15 12.72 -34.02
C ASP A 284 -3.57 11.55 -33.18
N LYS A 285 -2.94 11.84 -32.05
CA LYS A 285 -2.37 10.85 -31.14
C LYS A 285 -3.44 9.97 -30.49
N VAL A 286 -4.53 10.55 -30.03
CA VAL A 286 -5.67 9.81 -29.47
C VAL A 286 -6.30 8.90 -30.52
N ASN A 287 -6.49 9.37 -31.76
CA ASN A 287 -6.97 8.53 -32.85
C ASN A 287 -6.01 7.37 -33.16
N GLU A 288 -4.70 7.57 -33.10
CA GLU A 288 -3.70 6.52 -33.23
C GLU A 288 -3.86 5.48 -32.09
N ILE A 289 -3.98 5.94 -30.83
CA ILE A 289 -4.18 5.05 -29.68
C ILE A 289 -5.43 4.19 -29.87
N TYR A 290 -6.58 4.77 -30.19
CA TYR A 290 -7.82 4.00 -30.35
C TYR A 290 -7.83 3.10 -31.58
N SER A 291 -7.01 3.37 -32.59
CA SER A 291 -6.83 2.45 -33.71
C SER A 291 -6.09 1.16 -33.29
N LEU A 292 -5.27 1.22 -32.26
CA LEU A 292 -4.52 0.10 -31.68
C LEU A 292 -5.23 -0.55 -30.49
N ILE A 293 -5.87 0.27 -29.64
CA ILE A 293 -6.52 -0.13 -28.39
C ILE A 293 -7.95 0.44 -28.40
N PRO A 294 -8.92 -0.27 -29.02
CA PRO A 294 -10.26 0.26 -29.22
C PRO A 294 -11.05 0.57 -27.94
N ASP A 295 -10.68 -0.04 -26.83
CA ASP A 295 -11.27 0.13 -25.50
C ASP A 295 -10.40 0.93 -24.55
N PHE A 296 -9.42 1.71 -25.05
CA PHE A 296 -8.54 2.53 -24.23
C PHE A 296 -9.34 3.40 -23.23
N GLY A 297 -8.92 3.39 -21.95
CA GLY A 297 -9.67 4.04 -20.88
C GLY A 297 -9.57 5.56 -20.88
N GLY A 298 -8.43 6.10 -21.22
CA GLY A 298 -8.14 7.52 -21.17
C GLY A 298 -6.80 7.87 -20.54
N PHE A 299 -6.67 9.08 -20.03
CA PHE A 299 -5.41 9.58 -19.48
C PHE A 299 -5.52 9.91 -18.00
N THR A 300 -4.46 9.55 -17.25
CA THR A 300 -4.17 10.11 -15.93
C THR A 300 -3.21 11.30 -16.12
N VAL A 301 -3.43 12.41 -15.43
CA VAL A 301 -2.63 13.65 -15.59
C VAL A 301 -2.12 14.13 -14.23
N LYS A 302 -0.79 14.23 -14.08
CA LYS A 302 -0.10 15.02 -13.08
C LYS A 302 0.64 16.15 -13.76
N ALA A 303 0.35 17.40 -13.39
CA ALA A 303 0.90 18.58 -14.03
C ALA A 303 1.23 19.65 -12.99
N ASP A 304 2.14 20.55 -13.30
CA ASP A 304 2.55 21.69 -12.49
C ASP A 304 3.00 21.32 -11.04
N SER A 305 3.49 20.12 -10.86
CA SER A 305 3.91 19.60 -9.55
C SER A 305 5.20 18.80 -9.68
N GLU A 306 6.11 18.93 -8.71
CA GLU A 306 7.36 18.16 -8.60
C GLU A 306 8.19 18.14 -9.90
N GLY A 307 8.28 19.29 -10.56
CA GLY A 307 9.03 19.43 -11.81
C GLY A 307 8.33 18.91 -13.05
N GLN A 308 7.12 18.36 -12.94
CA GLN A 308 6.35 17.97 -14.12
C GLN A 308 5.86 19.18 -14.92
N PRO A 309 5.94 19.15 -16.25
CA PRO A 309 5.43 20.24 -17.07
C PRO A 309 3.92 20.39 -16.88
N GLY A 310 3.46 21.63 -16.93
CA GLY A 310 2.06 21.94 -16.72
C GLY A 310 1.58 23.18 -17.44
N PRO A 311 0.25 23.39 -17.47
CA PRO A 311 -0.37 24.54 -18.13
C PRO A 311 0.08 25.89 -17.54
N ALA A 312 0.48 25.92 -16.26
CA ALA A 312 0.98 27.14 -15.62
C ALA A 312 2.22 27.73 -16.31
N SER A 313 3.02 26.93 -17.02
CA SER A 313 4.14 27.39 -17.83
C SER A 313 3.74 28.42 -18.89
N TYR A 314 2.48 28.45 -19.26
CA TYR A 314 1.89 29.38 -20.24
C TYR A 314 0.84 30.30 -19.64
N GLY A 315 0.76 30.41 -18.31
CA GLY A 315 -0.31 31.15 -17.62
C GLY A 315 -1.70 30.55 -17.86
N ARG A 316 -1.79 29.26 -18.15
CA ARG A 316 -3.03 28.51 -18.33
C ARG A 316 -3.43 27.79 -17.05
N SER A 317 -4.73 27.47 -16.97
CA SER A 317 -5.30 26.74 -15.85
C SER A 317 -5.30 25.22 -16.06
N PRO A 318 -5.47 24.41 -14.99
CA PRO A 318 -5.75 22.98 -15.11
C PRO A 318 -6.93 22.65 -16.04
N VAL A 319 -7.96 23.52 -16.10
CA VAL A 319 -9.12 23.38 -17.02
C VAL A 319 -8.68 23.37 -18.48
N ASP A 320 -7.74 24.26 -18.85
CA ASP A 320 -7.30 24.37 -20.25
C ASP A 320 -6.60 23.10 -20.72
N ALA A 321 -5.73 22.51 -19.88
CA ALA A 321 -5.06 21.26 -20.19
C ALA A 321 -6.04 20.08 -20.19
N ALA A 322 -6.83 19.95 -19.12
CA ALA A 322 -7.78 18.85 -18.98
C ALA A 322 -8.80 18.82 -20.12
N ASN A 323 -9.38 19.99 -20.48
CA ASN A 323 -10.38 20.07 -21.53
C ASN A 323 -9.80 19.82 -22.93
N THR A 324 -8.53 20.18 -23.17
CA THR A 324 -7.86 19.85 -24.43
C THR A 324 -7.72 18.34 -24.62
N LEU A 325 -7.26 17.63 -23.59
CA LEU A 325 -7.18 16.15 -23.62
C LEU A 325 -8.58 15.53 -23.68
N ALA A 326 -9.51 16.04 -22.90
CA ALA A 326 -10.88 15.56 -22.86
C ALA A 326 -11.60 15.68 -24.20
N ALA A 327 -11.37 16.77 -24.93
CA ALA A 327 -11.93 16.97 -26.27
C ALA A 327 -11.42 15.91 -27.26
N ALA A 328 -10.13 15.57 -27.20
CA ALA A 328 -9.56 14.52 -28.03
C ALA A 328 -10.14 13.13 -27.71
N LEU A 329 -10.38 12.84 -26.42
CA LEU A 329 -10.89 11.54 -25.95
C LEU A 329 -12.43 11.39 -26.12
N ALA A 330 -13.18 12.50 -26.16
CA ALA A 330 -14.64 12.47 -26.16
C ALA A 330 -15.29 11.63 -27.27
N PRO A 331 -14.79 11.63 -28.55
CA PRO A 331 -15.35 10.81 -29.61
C PRO A 331 -15.29 9.31 -29.32
N HIS A 332 -14.41 8.88 -28.44
CA HIS A 332 -14.14 7.50 -28.09
C HIS A 332 -14.66 7.10 -26.70
N ASN A 333 -15.36 7.99 -25.99
CA ASN A 333 -15.81 7.81 -24.61
C ASN A 333 -14.65 7.59 -23.61
N GLY A 334 -13.46 8.09 -23.89
CA GLY A 334 -12.33 8.10 -22.97
C GLY A 334 -12.46 9.21 -21.93
N VAL A 335 -11.81 9.03 -20.78
CA VAL A 335 -11.86 9.97 -19.66
C VAL A 335 -10.49 10.59 -19.39
N VAL A 336 -10.48 11.76 -18.74
CA VAL A 336 -9.31 12.36 -18.15
C VAL A 336 -9.43 12.28 -16.63
N LEU A 337 -8.52 11.58 -15.99
CA LEU A 337 -8.32 11.58 -14.54
C LEU A 337 -7.26 12.65 -14.23
N TYR A 338 -7.69 13.83 -13.81
CA TYR A 338 -6.77 14.92 -13.50
C TYR A 338 -6.51 14.98 -12.00
N ARG A 339 -5.27 14.68 -11.59
CA ARG A 339 -4.90 14.65 -10.18
C ARG A 339 -4.92 16.05 -9.58
N ALA A 340 -5.65 16.22 -8.50
CA ALA A 340 -5.64 17.43 -7.69
C ALA A 340 -4.40 17.49 -6.78
N PHE A 341 -3.27 17.07 -7.30
CA PHE A 341 -1.96 17.12 -6.67
C PHE A 341 -1.10 18.15 -7.39
N VAL A 342 -1.50 19.39 -7.25
CA VAL A 342 -0.77 20.56 -7.75
C VAL A 342 -0.43 21.40 -6.54
N TYR A 343 0.83 21.61 -6.28
CA TYR A 343 1.31 22.54 -5.28
C TYR A 343 2.48 23.34 -5.84
N ASN A 344 2.59 24.56 -5.39
CA ASN A 344 3.73 25.40 -5.73
C ASN A 344 4.95 24.85 -4.98
N HIS A 345 5.83 24.14 -5.68
CA HIS A 345 7.09 23.64 -5.13
C HIS A 345 8.12 24.74 -4.79
N HIS A 346 7.78 25.99 -5.07
CA HIS A 346 8.50 27.18 -4.65
C HIS A 346 7.84 27.87 -3.45
N LEU A 347 6.93 27.19 -2.75
CA LEU A 347 6.29 27.72 -1.57
C LEU A 347 7.36 28.11 -0.54
N ASP A 348 7.32 29.33 -0.05
CA ASP A 348 8.19 29.74 1.05
C ASP A 348 7.67 29.15 2.36
N TRP A 349 8.28 28.07 2.80
CA TRP A 349 7.92 27.37 4.03
C TRP A 349 8.20 28.21 5.30
N THR A 350 8.99 29.30 5.19
CA THR A 350 9.19 30.24 6.31
C THR A 350 8.01 31.21 6.47
N ASP A 351 7.12 31.34 5.46
CA ASP A 351 5.86 32.08 5.61
C ASP A 351 4.91 31.28 6.53
N PRO A 352 4.51 31.82 7.68
CA PRO A 352 3.59 31.13 8.59
C PRO A 352 2.23 30.80 7.98
N LYS A 353 1.85 31.46 6.87
CA LYS A 353 0.60 31.21 6.14
C LYS A 353 0.74 30.22 5.00
N ALA A 354 1.97 29.83 4.67
CA ALA A 354 2.19 28.82 3.67
C ALA A 354 1.80 27.45 4.20
N ASP A 355 0.88 26.78 3.51
CA ASP A 355 0.39 25.47 3.91
C ASP A 355 0.03 24.63 2.68
N ARG A 356 0.75 23.54 2.49
CA ARG A 356 0.52 22.60 1.41
C ARG A 356 -0.90 22.01 1.42
N ALA A 357 -1.48 21.81 2.60
CA ALA A 357 -2.83 21.27 2.75
C ALA A 357 -3.90 22.09 2.01
N ARG A 358 -3.65 23.40 1.81
CA ARG A 358 -4.57 24.30 1.11
C ARG A 358 -4.56 24.14 -0.41
N ALA A 359 -3.46 23.67 -0.99
CA ALA A 359 -3.15 23.84 -2.40
C ALA A 359 -4.21 23.25 -3.34
N ALA A 360 -4.66 22.02 -3.10
CA ALA A 360 -5.66 21.38 -3.95
C ALA A 360 -6.97 22.18 -4.00
N TYR A 361 -7.45 22.62 -2.85
CA TYR A 361 -8.68 23.39 -2.76
C TYR A 361 -8.53 24.78 -3.41
N ASP A 362 -7.47 25.52 -3.06
CA ASP A 362 -7.25 26.88 -3.58
C ASP A 362 -7.12 26.90 -5.12
N ILE A 363 -6.57 25.83 -5.71
CA ILE A 363 -6.42 25.71 -7.18
C ILE A 363 -7.70 25.24 -7.85
N PHE A 364 -8.37 24.21 -7.33
CA PHE A 364 -9.45 23.53 -8.05
C PHE A 364 -10.85 24.07 -7.72
N HIS A 365 -11.09 24.56 -6.50
CA HIS A 365 -12.40 25.12 -6.13
C HIS A 365 -12.86 26.26 -7.03
N PRO A 366 -12.02 27.26 -7.41
CA PRO A 366 -12.42 28.33 -8.34
C PRO A 366 -12.71 27.84 -9.78
N LEU A 367 -12.34 26.61 -10.09
CA LEU A 367 -12.50 25.99 -11.41
C LEU A 367 -13.73 25.08 -11.50
N ASP A 368 -14.49 24.94 -10.42
CA ASP A 368 -15.68 24.10 -10.38
C ASP A 368 -16.66 24.43 -11.52
N GLY A 369 -17.19 23.39 -12.15
CA GLY A 369 -18.13 23.48 -13.27
C GLY A 369 -17.53 23.91 -14.61
N LYS A 370 -16.21 24.16 -14.70
CA LYS A 370 -15.53 24.55 -15.95
C LYS A 370 -14.91 23.36 -16.69
N PHE A 371 -14.80 22.21 -16.05
CA PHE A 371 -14.25 21.00 -16.64
C PHE A 371 -15.25 20.33 -17.59
N ALA A 372 -14.73 19.75 -18.66
CA ALA A 372 -15.53 18.98 -19.61
C ALA A 372 -16.20 17.76 -18.95
N PRO A 373 -17.35 17.26 -19.48
CA PRO A 373 -18.12 16.19 -18.84
C PRO A 373 -17.37 14.86 -18.68
N ASN A 374 -16.30 14.62 -19.43
CA ASN A 374 -15.45 13.42 -19.34
C ASN A 374 -14.14 13.68 -18.57
N VAL A 375 -14.00 14.81 -17.88
CA VAL A 375 -12.95 15.05 -16.91
C VAL A 375 -13.43 14.66 -15.52
N ILE A 376 -12.57 14.00 -14.77
CA ILE A 376 -12.78 13.59 -13.38
C ILE A 376 -11.62 14.14 -12.58
N ILE A 377 -11.89 14.95 -11.57
CA ILE A 377 -10.85 15.42 -10.65
C ILE A 377 -10.56 14.32 -9.64
N GLN A 378 -9.32 13.86 -9.65
CA GLN A 378 -8.80 12.81 -8.79
C GLN A 378 -8.24 13.47 -7.53
N THR A 379 -9.04 13.45 -6.47
CA THR A 379 -8.75 14.07 -5.17
C THR A 379 -8.16 13.04 -4.23
N LYS A 380 -7.01 13.32 -3.63
CA LYS A 380 -6.44 12.47 -2.57
C LYS A 380 -7.39 12.39 -1.38
N GLU A 381 -7.38 11.26 -0.68
CA GLU A 381 -8.17 11.01 0.53
C GLU A 381 -7.92 12.08 1.61
N GLY A 382 -6.65 12.49 1.80
CA GLY A 382 -6.21 13.58 2.65
C GLY A 382 -5.53 14.71 1.87
N PRO A 383 -5.28 15.88 2.49
CA PRO A 383 -4.76 17.06 1.80
C PRO A 383 -3.24 17.07 1.63
N ILE A 384 -2.49 16.18 2.30
CA ILE A 384 -1.03 16.16 2.27
C ILE A 384 -0.52 15.11 1.29
N ASP A 385 -0.35 13.85 1.72
CA ASP A 385 0.26 12.81 0.87
C ASP A 385 0.19 11.40 1.48
N PHE A 386 -0.99 10.87 1.71
CA PHE A 386 -1.16 9.48 2.20
C PHE A 386 -0.39 9.17 3.50
N GLN A 387 -0.33 10.13 4.41
CA GLN A 387 0.33 9.98 5.71
C GLN A 387 -0.40 8.98 6.61
N ALA A 388 0.20 8.65 7.76
CA ALA A 388 -0.38 7.70 8.70
C ALA A 388 -1.82 8.04 9.12
N ARG A 389 -2.12 9.34 9.25
CA ARG A 389 -3.47 9.89 9.41
C ARG A 389 -3.52 11.31 8.86
N GLU A 390 -4.51 11.57 8.03
CA GLU A 390 -4.84 12.92 7.55
C GLU A 390 -6.34 13.18 7.74
N PRO A 391 -6.78 14.44 7.86
CA PRO A 391 -8.20 14.73 7.76
C PRO A 391 -8.67 14.52 6.31
N VAL A 392 -9.96 14.33 6.15
CA VAL A 392 -10.56 14.21 4.81
C VAL A 392 -10.38 15.49 4.02
N SER A 393 -9.99 15.38 2.74
CA SER A 393 -9.78 16.55 1.88
C SER A 393 -11.07 17.38 1.74
N PRO A 394 -11.03 18.71 2.00
CA PRO A 394 -12.20 19.59 1.85
C PRO A 394 -12.65 19.73 0.39
N LEU A 395 -11.81 19.34 -0.57
CA LEU A 395 -12.13 19.46 -1.99
C LEU A 395 -13.31 18.57 -2.39
N PHE A 396 -13.57 17.43 -1.71
CA PHE A 396 -14.75 16.61 -2.00
C PHE A 396 -16.06 17.38 -1.88
N GLY A 397 -16.18 18.29 -0.91
CA GLY A 397 -17.33 19.18 -0.78
C GLY A 397 -17.20 20.47 -1.56
N GLY A 398 -16.02 20.76 -2.13
CA GLY A 398 -15.66 22.04 -2.73
C GLY A 398 -15.95 22.18 -4.22
N ILE A 399 -16.20 21.09 -4.95
CA ILE A 399 -16.41 21.10 -6.41
C ILE A 399 -17.67 20.33 -6.85
N PRO A 400 -18.87 20.74 -6.41
CA PRO A 400 -20.12 20.00 -6.63
C PRO A 400 -20.55 19.93 -8.11
N HIS A 401 -20.04 20.79 -8.99
CA HIS A 401 -20.39 20.82 -10.41
C HIS A 401 -19.41 20.04 -11.31
N THR A 402 -18.41 19.39 -10.73
CA THR A 402 -17.37 18.62 -11.42
C THR A 402 -17.43 17.15 -11.00
N ASN A 403 -17.12 16.22 -11.93
CA ASN A 403 -16.98 14.81 -11.54
C ASN A 403 -15.75 14.63 -10.65
N GLN A 404 -15.87 13.78 -9.64
CA GLN A 404 -14.84 13.54 -8.64
C GLN A 404 -14.56 12.07 -8.45
N SER A 405 -13.32 11.74 -8.22
CA SER A 405 -12.87 10.43 -7.73
C SER A 405 -11.99 10.60 -6.51
N MET A 406 -11.95 9.59 -5.66
CA MET A 406 -10.99 9.52 -4.56
C MET A 406 -9.73 8.79 -5.02
N GLU A 407 -8.57 9.43 -4.83
CA GLU A 407 -7.27 8.80 -4.96
C GLU A 407 -6.81 8.33 -3.58
N LEU A 408 -6.42 7.08 -3.50
CA LEU A 408 -5.83 6.49 -2.31
C LEU A 408 -4.62 5.63 -2.67
N GLN A 409 -3.79 5.32 -1.68
CA GLN A 409 -2.56 4.58 -1.91
C GLN A 409 -2.67 3.18 -1.28
N ILE A 410 -2.71 2.15 -2.12
CA ILE A 410 -2.71 0.74 -1.71
C ILE A 410 -1.30 0.34 -1.31
N THR A 411 -0.31 0.77 -2.09
CA THR A 411 1.10 0.68 -1.71
C THR A 411 1.36 1.58 -0.50
N GLN A 412 2.26 1.17 0.38
CA GLN A 412 2.39 1.75 1.72
C GLN A 412 3.61 2.67 1.80
N GLU A 413 3.65 3.76 1.04
CA GLU A 413 4.79 4.66 0.96
C GLU A 413 5.23 5.18 2.34
N TYR A 414 4.28 5.76 3.09
CA TYR A 414 4.51 6.29 4.44
C TYR A 414 3.98 5.36 5.54
N LEU A 415 3.56 4.15 5.17
CA LEU A 415 2.92 3.18 6.05
C LEU A 415 3.75 1.89 6.19
N GLY A 416 5.09 2.04 6.28
CA GLY A 416 6.01 0.92 6.51
C GLY A 416 6.33 0.09 5.27
N GLN A 417 6.09 0.61 4.05
CA GLN A 417 6.55 0.10 2.77
C GLN A 417 6.31 -1.41 2.56
N GLN A 418 5.14 -1.89 2.98
CA GLN A 418 4.74 -3.30 2.94
C GLN A 418 5.67 -4.26 3.71
N ARG A 419 6.69 -3.72 4.38
CA ARG A 419 7.51 -4.44 5.35
C ARG A 419 6.81 -4.54 6.70
N HIS A 420 6.03 -3.50 7.07
CA HIS A 420 5.17 -3.51 8.23
C HIS A 420 3.76 -4.00 7.86
N LEU A 421 3.15 -4.74 8.76
CA LEU A 421 1.73 -5.05 8.68
C LEU A 421 0.93 -3.77 8.99
N VAL A 422 0.26 -3.25 7.97
CA VAL A 422 -0.71 -2.14 8.10
C VAL A 422 -1.89 -2.41 7.18
N TYR A 423 -3.04 -2.69 7.75
CA TYR A 423 -4.29 -2.84 7.02
C TYR A 423 -5.01 -1.50 6.96
N ILE A 424 -5.07 -0.90 5.78
CA ILE A 424 -5.45 0.50 5.58
C ILE A 424 -6.96 0.66 5.40
N ALA A 425 -7.70 -0.40 5.12
CA ALA A 425 -9.13 -0.31 4.85
C ALA A 425 -9.96 0.39 5.94
N PRO A 426 -9.65 0.30 7.26
CA PRO A 426 -10.33 1.10 8.28
C PRO A 426 -10.18 2.60 8.05
N MET A 427 -8.98 3.08 7.70
CA MET A 427 -8.72 4.49 7.38
C MET A 427 -9.53 4.94 6.15
N TRP A 428 -9.52 4.16 5.07
CA TRP A 428 -10.32 4.47 3.88
C TRP A 428 -11.82 4.50 4.18
N LYS A 429 -12.28 3.64 5.09
CA LYS A 429 -13.69 3.62 5.50
C LYS A 429 -14.08 4.87 6.29
N GLU A 430 -13.20 5.38 7.16
CA GLU A 430 -13.40 6.67 7.83
C GLU A 430 -13.56 7.79 6.81
N VAL A 431 -12.72 7.84 5.78
CA VAL A 431 -12.82 8.85 4.70
C VAL A 431 -14.11 8.69 3.90
N LEU A 432 -14.47 7.47 3.49
CA LEU A 432 -15.68 7.19 2.71
C LEU A 432 -16.96 7.57 3.46
N ASP A 433 -17.00 7.37 4.76
CA ASP A 433 -18.16 7.68 5.59
C ASP A 433 -18.20 9.13 6.09
N PHE A 434 -17.10 9.88 5.92
CA PHE A 434 -17.04 11.26 6.40
C PHE A 434 -18.09 12.12 5.71
N ASP A 435 -18.87 12.85 6.51
CA ASP A 435 -19.95 13.72 6.05
C ASP A 435 -19.44 15.14 5.81
N MET A 436 -19.37 15.55 4.54
CA MET A 436 -18.89 16.86 4.13
C MET A 436 -19.85 18.00 4.47
N ARG A 437 -21.10 17.71 4.79
CA ARG A 437 -22.14 18.71 5.17
C ARG A 437 -22.35 19.83 4.13
N VAL A 438 -22.31 19.50 2.85
CA VAL A 438 -22.46 20.50 1.79
C VAL A 438 -23.84 21.13 1.84
N ALA A 439 -23.90 22.46 1.95
CA ALA A 439 -25.12 23.24 2.13
C ALA A 439 -25.97 22.83 3.35
N GLY A 440 -25.38 22.18 4.34
CA GLY A 440 -26.07 21.70 5.55
C GLY A 440 -26.71 20.31 5.40
N ASP A 441 -26.70 19.74 4.21
CA ASP A 441 -27.21 18.40 3.95
C ASP A 441 -26.15 17.32 4.28
N SER A 442 -26.61 16.11 4.58
CA SER A 442 -25.71 14.96 4.72
C SER A 442 -25.17 14.56 3.35
N THR A 443 -23.86 14.68 3.19
CA THR A 443 -23.14 14.44 1.94
C THR A 443 -21.86 13.63 2.20
N PRO A 444 -21.96 12.32 2.52
CA PRO A 444 -20.80 11.50 2.76
C PRO A 444 -19.95 11.34 1.49
N VAL A 445 -18.64 11.29 1.66
CA VAL A 445 -17.67 11.21 0.54
C VAL A 445 -18.01 10.08 -0.42
N LYS A 446 -18.38 8.91 0.08
CA LYS A 446 -18.78 7.76 -0.76
C LYS A 446 -19.92 8.06 -1.73
N GLU A 447 -20.89 8.88 -1.34
CA GLU A 447 -22.00 9.27 -2.21
C GLU A 447 -21.60 10.37 -3.21
N ILE A 448 -20.66 11.23 -2.84
CA ILE A 448 -20.07 12.26 -3.73
C ILE A 448 -19.30 11.57 -4.85
N ILE A 449 -18.35 10.68 -4.53
CA ILE A 449 -17.51 10.02 -5.52
C ILE A 449 -18.25 8.94 -6.32
N ALA A 450 -19.37 8.41 -5.80
CA ALA A 450 -20.30 7.59 -6.58
C ALA A 450 -21.13 8.42 -7.57
N GLY A 451 -21.02 9.75 -7.55
CA GLY A 451 -21.75 10.69 -8.39
C GLY A 451 -23.21 10.92 -8.00
N LYS A 452 -23.66 10.33 -6.89
CA LYS A 452 -25.07 10.39 -6.47
C LYS A 452 -25.44 11.75 -5.89
N THR A 453 -24.64 12.27 -4.95
CA THR A 453 -24.94 13.52 -4.23
C THR A 453 -25.17 14.69 -5.17
N PHE A 454 -24.32 14.87 -6.19
CA PHE A 454 -24.36 15.98 -7.12
C PHE A 454 -24.89 15.59 -8.50
N ASN A 455 -25.47 14.41 -8.65
CA ASN A 455 -25.97 13.87 -9.91
C ASN A 455 -24.91 13.92 -11.04
N ARG A 456 -23.70 13.45 -10.73
CA ARG A 456 -22.60 13.36 -11.72
C ARG A 456 -22.62 11.96 -12.35
N LYS A 457 -22.28 11.88 -13.64
CA LYS A 457 -22.30 10.61 -14.37
C LYS A 457 -21.06 9.76 -14.14
N LEU A 458 -19.94 10.41 -13.82
CA LEU A 458 -18.64 9.80 -13.62
C LEU A 458 -18.16 10.08 -12.21
N GLY A 459 -17.41 9.15 -11.68
CA GLY A 459 -16.81 9.22 -10.37
C GLY A 459 -16.28 7.86 -9.97
N GLY A 460 -15.59 7.75 -8.85
CA GLY A 460 -15.08 6.47 -8.43
C GLY A 460 -13.92 6.50 -7.46
N MET A 461 -13.18 5.40 -7.44
CA MET A 461 -11.96 5.23 -6.66
C MET A 461 -10.79 4.82 -7.55
N ILE A 462 -9.66 5.45 -7.34
CA ILE A 462 -8.39 5.16 -8.00
C ILE A 462 -7.37 4.78 -6.92
N GLY A 463 -6.81 3.57 -7.01
CA GLY A 463 -5.86 3.05 -6.03
C GLY A 463 -4.46 2.90 -6.60
N VAL A 464 -3.48 3.59 -6.02
CA VAL A 464 -2.07 3.41 -6.37
C VAL A 464 -1.60 2.06 -5.84
N ALA A 465 -1.38 1.09 -6.74
CA ALA A 465 -1.12 -0.30 -6.35
C ALA A 465 0.35 -0.70 -6.45
N CYS A 466 1.07 -0.30 -7.49
CA CYS A 466 2.50 -0.53 -7.70
C CYS A 466 2.91 -2.01 -7.53
N VAL A 467 2.20 -2.90 -8.23
CA VAL A 467 2.46 -4.34 -8.13
C VAL A 467 3.74 -4.76 -8.84
N GLY A 468 4.50 -5.68 -8.23
CA GLY A 468 5.75 -6.20 -8.77
C GLY A 468 5.78 -7.71 -8.86
N GLN A 469 6.91 -8.26 -9.33
CA GLN A 469 7.12 -9.68 -9.61
C GLN A 469 7.21 -10.56 -8.35
N ASN A 470 7.37 -9.96 -7.15
CA ASN A 470 7.58 -10.70 -5.91
C ASN A 470 6.30 -10.69 -5.06
N GLY A 471 5.39 -11.66 -5.26
CA GLY A 471 4.16 -11.78 -4.48
C GLY A 471 3.24 -10.57 -4.61
N TRP A 472 3.20 -9.94 -5.78
CA TRP A 472 2.42 -8.74 -6.11
C TRP A 472 2.85 -7.50 -5.33
N LEU A 473 2.55 -7.43 -4.06
CA LEU A 473 2.90 -6.33 -3.17
C LEU A 473 4.13 -6.62 -2.28
N GLY A 474 4.85 -7.70 -2.54
CA GLY A 474 6.05 -8.07 -1.79
C GLY A 474 5.80 -8.62 -0.38
N SER A 475 4.59 -8.55 0.14
CA SER A 475 4.18 -9.10 1.44
C SER A 475 2.84 -9.82 1.33
N PRO A 476 2.71 -11.06 1.83
CA PRO A 476 1.45 -11.80 1.74
C PRO A 476 0.28 -11.08 2.39
N LEU A 477 0.47 -10.47 3.57
CA LEU A 477 -0.62 -9.79 4.28
C LEU A 477 -0.97 -8.42 3.68
N ALA A 478 -0.07 -7.77 2.93
CA ALA A 478 -0.36 -6.51 2.23
C ALA A 478 -1.42 -6.68 1.14
N LEU A 479 -1.58 -7.89 0.59
CA LEU A 479 -2.61 -8.20 -0.39
C LEU A 479 -4.04 -7.96 0.12
N ALA A 480 -4.25 -7.98 1.44
CA ALA A 480 -5.52 -7.61 2.05
C ALA A 480 -5.94 -6.17 1.69
N ASN A 481 -4.97 -5.24 1.50
CA ASN A 481 -5.26 -3.86 1.10
C ASN A 481 -5.76 -3.78 -0.34
N LEU A 482 -5.12 -4.46 -1.29
CA LEU A 482 -5.59 -4.49 -2.69
C LEU A 482 -6.98 -5.14 -2.79
N TYR A 483 -7.20 -6.23 -2.05
CA TYR A 483 -8.51 -6.88 -1.97
C TYR A 483 -9.57 -5.92 -1.41
N ALA A 484 -9.27 -5.26 -0.30
CA ALA A 484 -10.19 -4.33 0.36
C ALA A 484 -10.50 -3.12 -0.51
N PHE A 485 -9.52 -2.59 -1.25
CA PHE A 485 -9.74 -1.51 -2.19
C PHE A 485 -10.84 -1.86 -3.20
N GLY A 486 -10.72 -3.01 -3.88
CA GLY A 486 -11.72 -3.43 -4.86
C GLY A 486 -13.09 -3.66 -4.24
N ARG A 487 -13.14 -4.25 -3.03
CA ARG A 487 -14.41 -4.50 -2.33
C ARG A 487 -15.09 -3.20 -1.91
N LEU A 488 -14.35 -2.20 -1.41
CA LEU A 488 -14.90 -0.88 -1.06
C LEU A 488 -15.29 -0.07 -2.30
N ALA A 489 -14.54 -0.17 -3.40
CA ALA A 489 -14.92 0.46 -4.66
C ALA A 489 -16.18 -0.16 -5.28
N TRP A 490 -16.41 -1.46 -5.06
CA TRP A 490 -17.63 -2.16 -5.44
C TRP A 490 -18.81 -1.76 -4.55
N ASN A 491 -18.64 -1.84 -3.24
CA ASN A 491 -19.66 -1.51 -2.24
C ASN A 491 -19.00 -0.79 -1.03
N PRO A 492 -19.08 0.55 -0.98
CA PRO A 492 -18.45 1.33 0.09
C PRO A 492 -19.10 1.17 1.48
N ASP A 493 -20.24 0.47 1.56
CA ASP A 493 -20.92 0.19 2.83
C ASP A 493 -20.40 -1.07 3.53
N LEU A 494 -19.52 -1.84 2.88
CA LEU A 494 -18.89 -3.00 3.52
C LEU A 494 -18.01 -2.56 4.70
N LYS A 495 -17.96 -3.42 5.70
CA LYS A 495 -17.11 -3.20 6.87
C LYS A 495 -15.71 -3.75 6.60
N PRO A 496 -14.64 -3.03 6.95
CA PRO A 496 -13.26 -3.50 6.79
C PRO A 496 -13.00 -4.87 7.45
N GLU A 497 -13.63 -5.12 8.61
CA GLU A 497 -13.55 -6.39 9.32
C GLU A 497 -14.13 -7.55 8.51
N ASP A 498 -15.31 -7.36 7.90
CA ASP A 498 -15.96 -8.38 7.06
C ASP A 498 -15.12 -8.66 5.80
N ILE A 499 -14.53 -7.62 5.20
CA ILE A 499 -13.63 -7.76 4.04
C ILE A 499 -12.35 -8.53 4.43
N ALA A 500 -11.74 -8.21 5.58
CA ALA A 500 -10.57 -8.93 6.09
C ALA A 500 -10.88 -10.42 6.33
N ALA A 501 -12.05 -10.72 6.88
CA ALA A 501 -12.50 -12.10 7.08
C ALA A 501 -12.75 -12.82 5.75
N GLU A 502 -13.34 -12.16 4.77
CA GLU A 502 -13.57 -12.69 3.43
C GLU A 502 -12.23 -12.99 2.73
N TRP A 503 -11.28 -12.05 2.76
CA TRP A 503 -9.94 -12.24 2.23
C TRP A 503 -9.19 -13.39 2.91
N THR A 504 -9.23 -13.47 4.24
CA THR A 504 -8.54 -14.51 5.02
C THR A 504 -9.05 -15.90 4.65
N ARG A 505 -10.37 -16.06 4.45
CA ARG A 505 -10.97 -17.34 4.02
C ARG A 505 -10.46 -17.81 2.67
N GLN A 506 -10.21 -16.88 1.75
CA GLN A 506 -9.78 -17.17 0.38
C GLN A 506 -8.27 -17.39 0.26
N THR A 507 -7.50 -16.78 1.18
CA THR A 507 -6.04 -16.68 1.04
C THR A 507 -5.28 -17.56 2.02
N ILE A 508 -5.77 -17.64 3.26
CA ILE A 508 -5.02 -18.25 4.36
C ILE A 508 -5.67 -19.53 4.86
N SER A 509 -6.91 -19.47 5.32
CA SER A 509 -7.58 -20.64 5.92
C SER A 509 -9.08 -20.39 6.12
N THR A 510 -9.85 -21.47 6.08
CA THR A 510 -11.28 -21.48 6.48
C THR A 510 -11.49 -21.82 7.96
N ASP A 511 -10.41 -22.11 8.72
CA ASP A 511 -10.49 -22.35 10.18
C ASP A 511 -10.94 -21.05 10.89
N PRO A 512 -12.05 -21.07 11.64
CA PRO A 512 -12.56 -19.89 12.35
C PRO A 512 -11.55 -19.26 13.32
N ALA A 513 -10.68 -20.05 13.95
CA ALA A 513 -9.66 -19.51 14.85
C ALA A 513 -8.56 -18.76 14.08
N VAL A 514 -8.16 -19.25 12.90
CA VAL A 514 -7.23 -18.55 12.03
C VAL A 514 -7.85 -17.24 11.54
N ILE A 515 -9.09 -17.29 11.06
CA ILE A 515 -9.81 -16.09 10.59
C ILE A 515 -9.88 -15.06 11.70
N HIS A 516 -10.31 -15.44 12.89
CA HIS A 516 -10.41 -14.53 14.03
C HIS A 516 -9.06 -13.86 14.36
N THR A 517 -7.99 -14.65 14.47
CA THR A 517 -6.65 -14.14 14.80
C THR A 517 -6.15 -13.16 13.72
N VAL A 518 -6.21 -13.55 12.45
CA VAL A 518 -5.73 -12.70 11.35
C VAL A 518 -6.53 -11.41 11.24
N VAL A 519 -7.86 -11.49 11.32
CA VAL A 519 -8.72 -10.29 11.29
C VAL A 519 -8.40 -9.35 12.44
N ASN A 520 -8.22 -9.89 13.65
CA ASN A 520 -7.86 -9.08 14.82
C ASN A 520 -6.50 -8.38 14.64
N MET A 521 -5.49 -9.07 14.11
CA MET A 521 -4.20 -8.47 13.77
C MET A 521 -4.35 -7.36 12.72
N LEU A 522 -5.05 -7.62 11.62
CA LEU A 522 -5.28 -6.66 10.55
C LEU A 522 -5.97 -5.40 11.08
N MET A 523 -7.07 -5.53 11.82
CA MET A 523 -7.84 -4.38 12.32
C MET A 523 -7.07 -3.51 13.31
N ARG A 524 -6.13 -4.07 14.06
CA ARG A 524 -5.29 -3.32 15.02
C ARG A 524 -4.01 -2.76 14.40
N SER A 525 -3.63 -3.21 13.21
CA SER A 525 -2.32 -2.91 12.63
C SER A 525 -2.14 -1.44 12.25
N TRP A 526 -3.17 -0.77 11.69
CA TRP A 526 -3.11 0.66 11.42
C TRP A 526 -3.05 1.51 12.70
N PRO A 527 -3.91 1.34 13.71
CA PRO A 527 -3.77 2.05 14.97
C PRO A 527 -2.42 1.84 15.69
N ALA A 528 -1.87 0.62 15.61
CA ALA A 528 -0.54 0.36 16.17
C ALA A 528 0.54 1.14 15.42
N TYR A 529 0.48 1.15 14.07
CA TYR A 529 1.40 1.90 13.24
C TYR A 529 1.33 3.40 13.52
N GLU A 530 0.13 3.99 13.52
CA GLU A 530 -0.10 5.38 13.91
C GLU A 530 0.49 5.67 15.30
N GLY A 531 0.27 4.78 16.25
CA GLY A 531 0.75 4.92 17.63
C GLY A 531 2.26 5.05 17.73
N TYR A 532 3.03 4.21 17.03
CA TYR A 532 4.49 4.27 17.13
C TYR A 532 5.15 5.16 16.08
N THR A 533 4.41 5.83 15.20
CA THR A 533 4.95 6.77 14.20
C THR A 533 4.48 8.20 14.40
N GLY A 534 3.21 8.51 14.14
CA GLY A 534 2.68 9.87 14.16
C GLY A 534 1.28 9.98 14.75
N PRO A 535 1.12 9.87 16.08
CA PRO A 535 -0.17 9.98 16.75
C PRO A 535 -0.71 11.42 16.73
N LEU A 536 -2.00 11.59 17.04
CA LEU A 536 -2.70 12.87 17.17
C LEU A 536 -2.73 13.73 15.88
N GLY A 537 -2.54 13.11 14.71
CA GLY A 537 -2.45 13.82 13.44
C GLY A 537 -1.10 14.52 13.18
N LEU A 538 -0.06 14.13 13.90
CA LEU A 538 1.30 14.56 13.60
C LEU A 538 1.72 14.14 12.20
N GLN A 539 2.31 15.06 11.47
CA GLN A 539 2.74 14.86 10.09
C GLN A 539 4.26 14.87 9.97
N THR A 540 4.75 14.11 9.01
CA THR A 540 6.15 14.15 8.55
C THR A 540 7.21 13.92 9.64
N LEU A 541 6.98 12.97 10.55
CA LEU A 541 8.03 12.48 11.46
C LEU A 541 8.94 11.46 10.79
N THR A 542 8.61 11.02 9.59
CA THR A 542 9.39 10.11 8.75
C THR A 542 10.50 10.84 7.99
N ASP A 543 11.47 10.10 7.48
CA ASP A 543 12.52 10.62 6.58
C ASP A 543 11.94 11.07 5.23
N ILE A 544 11.24 12.23 5.25
CA ILE A 544 10.52 12.78 4.09
C ILE A 544 11.44 13.16 2.93
N THR A 545 12.71 13.37 3.18
CA THR A 545 13.72 13.74 2.18
C THR A 545 14.52 12.56 1.65
N GLY A 546 14.32 11.39 2.22
CA GLY A 546 15.05 10.18 1.89
C GLY A 546 14.12 9.04 1.47
N SER A 547 14.03 8.03 2.29
CA SER A 547 13.33 6.78 1.96
C SER A 547 11.83 6.79 2.21
N HIS A 548 11.31 7.70 3.01
CA HIS A 548 9.94 7.73 3.54
C HIS A 548 9.62 6.55 4.47
N TYR A 549 10.63 5.99 5.15
CA TYR A 549 10.48 4.72 5.85
C TYR A 549 10.75 4.79 7.35
N GLY A 550 11.93 5.22 7.75
CA GLY A 550 12.32 5.39 9.16
C GLY A 550 11.98 6.77 9.71
N PRO A 551 12.22 7.00 10.99
CA PRO A 551 12.08 8.31 11.61
C PRO A 551 13.14 9.29 11.09
N ASN A 552 12.81 10.55 10.98
CA ASN A 552 13.72 11.69 10.81
C ASN A 552 12.91 12.97 11.02
N VAL A 553 12.77 13.38 12.28
CA VAL A 553 11.83 14.43 12.68
C VAL A 553 12.15 15.79 12.05
N GLU A 554 13.42 16.13 11.88
CA GLU A 554 13.84 17.41 11.32
C GLU A 554 14.03 17.37 9.78
N ALA A 555 13.67 16.24 9.13
CA ALA A 555 13.79 16.16 7.69
C ALA A 555 12.95 17.24 7.00
N SER A 556 13.57 17.99 6.11
CA SER A 556 12.88 19.02 5.33
C SER A 556 13.58 19.29 4.02
N GLU A 557 12.81 19.55 2.99
CA GLU A 557 13.30 20.03 1.71
C GLU A 557 13.22 21.56 1.62
N ARG A 558 14.10 22.16 0.83
CA ARG A 558 14.14 23.61 0.63
C ARG A 558 12.90 24.18 -0.08
N ASN A 559 12.07 23.30 -0.64
CA ASN A 559 10.87 23.64 -1.39
C ASN A 559 9.58 23.61 -0.55
N GLY A 560 9.67 23.51 0.77
CA GLY A 560 8.52 23.48 1.66
C GLY A 560 8.00 22.12 2.04
N TRP A 561 8.69 21.03 1.65
CA TRP A 561 8.45 19.71 2.19
C TRP A 561 9.09 19.55 3.58
N GLY A 562 8.38 18.92 4.48
CA GLY A 562 8.86 18.55 5.80
C GLY A 562 8.47 19.52 6.91
N GLN A 563 8.74 19.13 8.15
CA GLN A 563 8.47 19.86 9.38
C GLN A 563 7.02 20.40 9.51
N TRP A 564 6.05 19.69 8.91
CA TRP A 564 4.63 20.03 9.03
C TRP A 564 4.09 19.81 10.45
N HIS A 565 4.85 19.14 11.32
CA HIS A 565 4.59 19.02 12.75
C HIS A 565 4.80 20.33 13.52
N LYS A 566 5.54 21.29 12.97
CA LYS A 566 5.86 22.60 13.58
C LYS A 566 6.26 22.50 15.06
N ALA A 567 6.96 21.44 15.45
CA ALA A 567 7.42 21.27 16.82
C ALA A 567 8.54 22.26 17.13
N ASP A 568 8.43 22.92 18.28
CA ASP A 568 9.43 23.82 18.83
C ASP A 568 9.53 23.61 20.36
N HIS A 569 10.25 24.50 21.06
CA HIS A 569 10.41 24.42 22.50
C HIS A 569 9.08 24.59 23.26
N ASP A 570 8.13 25.35 22.71
CA ASP A 570 6.91 25.76 23.39
C ASP A 570 5.73 24.82 23.11
N GLY A 571 5.73 24.12 21.96
CA GLY A 571 4.59 23.31 21.55
C GLY A 571 4.84 22.46 20.30
N VAL A 572 3.75 21.87 19.82
CA VAL A 572 3.74 21.00 18.66
C VAL A 572 2.40 21.08 17.94
N GLY A 573 2.42 20.78 16.64
CA GLY A 573 1.24 20.82 15.78
C GLY A 573 1.23 22.05 14.89
N PHE A 574 0.36 22.06 13.90
CA PHE A 574 0.29 23.12 12.90
C PHE A 574 -1.00 23.94 13.08
N ASP A 575 -0.89 25.25 13.36
CA ASP A 575 -2.06 26.12 13.43
C ASP A 575 -2.64 26.35 12.03
N ARG A 576 -3.75 25.68 11.75
CA ARG A 576 -4.50 25.74 10.51
C ARG A 576 -5.86 26.44 10.66
N THR A 577 -6.11 27.06 11.82
CA THR A 577 -7.36 27.78 12.10
C THR A 577 -7.55 28.99 11.19
N VAL A 578 -8.77 29.44 11.04
CA VAL A 578 -9.10 30.70 10.32
C VAL A 578 -8.67 31.91 11.13
N ALA A 579 -8.81 31.84 12.46
CA ALA A 579 -8.56 32.96 13.36
C ALA A 579 -7.10 33.36 13.43
N THR A 580 -6.18 32.41 13.56
CA THR A 580 -4.76 32.67 13.85
C THR A 580 -3.76 31.97 12.91
N GLY A 581 -4.20 30.87 12.28
CA GLY A 581 -3.35 30.03 11.47
C GLY A 581 -3.41 30.31 9.97
N THR A 582 -3.19 29.25 9.17
CA THR A 582 -3.16 29.32 7.71
C THR A 582 -4.54 29.50 7.07
N GLY A 583 -5.61 29.29 7.82
CA GLY A 583 -6.99 29.36 7.35
C GLY A 583 -7.46 28.12 6.58
N TYR A 584 -6.72 27.01 6.62
CA TYR A 584 -7.13 25.76 5.98
C TYR A 584 -8.50 25.27 6.45
N VAL A 585 -8.83 25.42 7.74
CA VAL A 585 -10.14 25.07 8.31
C VAL A 585 -11.28 25.74 7.54
N GLY A 586 -11.07 26.97 7.04
CA GLY A 586 -12.06 27.71 6.27
C GLY A 586 -12.37 27.11 4.89
N GLN A 587 -11.66 26.10 4.42
CA GLN A 587 -11.96 25.36 3.18
C GLN A 587 -13.08 24.31 3.37
N TYR A 588 -13.38 23.93 4.62
CA TYR A 588 -14.50 23.06 4.92
C TYR A 588 -15.83 23.81 4.94
N GLN A 589 -16.92 23.09 4.78
CA GLN A 589 -18.26 23.63 5.00
C GLN A 589 -18.41 24.15 6.43
N PRO A 590 -19.23 25.18 6.67
CA PRO A 590 -19.28 25.87 7.97
C PRO A 590 -19.51 24.96 9.20
N GLU A 591 -20.28 23.89 9.04
CA GLU A 591 -20.57 22.96 10.11
C GLU A 591 -19.36 22.08 10.47
N VAL A 592 -18.61 21.64 9.46
CA VAL A 592 -17.37 20.89 9.65
C VAL A 592 -16.25 21.81 10.15
N ALA A 593 -16.15 23.03 9.60
CA ALA A 593 -15.18 24.02 10.02
C ALA A 593 -15.29 24.34 11.52
N LYS A 594 -16.49 24.41 12.08
CA LYS A 594 -16.71 24.63 13.54
C LYS A 594 -16.07 23.55 14.39
N ILE A 595 -16.01 22.31 13.92
CA ILE A 595 -15.39 21.21 14.65
C ILE A 595 -13.88 21.43 14.75
N TYR A 596 -13.25 21.85 13.65
CA TYR A 596 -11.79 21.97 13.54
C TYR A 596 -11.23 23.33 13.92
N GLU A 597 -12.07 24.38 14.09
CA GLU A 597 -11.60 25.72 14.42
C GLU A 597 -11.12 25.86 15.87
N SER A 598 -11.57 24.98 16.77
CA SER A 598 -11.18 25.03 18.17
C SER A 598 -10.53 23.71 18.61
N ALA A 599 -9.40 23.80 19.28
CA ALA A 599 -8.74 22.64 19.85
C ALA A 599 -9.65 21.84 20.82
N ALA A 600 -10.60 22.52 21.48
CA ALA A 600 -11.55 21.87 22.39
C ALA A 600 -12.63 21.04 21.67
N THR A 601 -12.84 21.24 20.38
CA THR A 601 -13.85 20.50 19.58
C THR A 601 -13.22 19.61 18.52
N THR A 602 -11.94 19.80 18.21
CA THR A 602 -11.20 18.94 17.28
C THR A 602 -10.99 17.57 17.92
N PRO A 603 -11.29 16.47 17.21
CA PRO A 603 -10.97 15.12 17.69
C PRO A 603 -9.47 14.97 18.01
N ASP A 604 -9.13 14.32 19.10
CA ASP A 604 -7.75 14.19 19.57
C ASP A 604 -6.81 13.61 18.52
N ASN A 605 -7.29 12.62 17.74
CA ASN A 605 -6.51 11.99 16.67
C ASN A 605 -6.18 12.91 15.48
N LEU A 606 -6.72 14.14 15.44
CA LEU A 606 -6.42 15.16 14.44
C LEU A 606 -5.98 16.50 15.07
N LEU A 607 -5.82 16.54 16.40
CA LEU A 607 -5.53 17.77 17.12
C LEU A 607 -4.30 18.50 16.57
N LEU A 608 -3.19 17.79 16.41
CA LEU A 608 -1.91 18.37 16.01
C LEU A 608 -1.81 18.64 14.51
N PHE A 609 -2.76 18.10 13.74
CA PHE A 609 -2.91 18.52 12.34
C PHE A 609 -3.49 19.93 12.23
N PHE A 610 -4.45 20.29 13.10
CA PHE A 610 -5.18 21.56 13.02
C PHE A 610 -4.67 22.64 13.97
N HIS A 611 -4.02 22.27 15.07
CA HIS A 611 -3.65 23.20 16.12
C HIS A 611 -2.19 23.04 16.56
N HIS A 612 -1.52 24.17 16.77
CA HIS A 612 -0.27 24.22 17.51
C HIS A 612 -0.62 24.43 19.00
N VAL A 613 -0.24 23.49 19.84
CA VAL A 613 -0.60 23.51 21.27
C VAL A 613 0.63 23.29 22.14
N PRO A 614 0.65 23.84 23.38
CA PRO A 614 1.70 23.52 24.34
C PRO A 614 1.76 22.01 24.63
N TYR A 615 2.94 21.47 24.92
CA TYR A 615 3.13 20.06 25.30
C TYR A 615 2.29 19.63 26.49
N THR A 616 1.93 20.58 27.38
CA THR A 616 1.08 20.37 28.56
C THR A 616 -0.41 20.51 28.29
N TYR A 617 -0.81 20.79 27.03
CA TYR A 617 -2.22 20.83 26.65
C TYR A 617 -2.89 19.48 26.99
N LYS A 618 -4.09 19.51 27.54
CA LYS A 618 -4.84 18.31 27.95
C LYS A 618 -5.81 17.87 26.87
N LEU A 619 -5.67 16.64 26.45
CA LEU A 619 -6.60 15.93 25.57
C LEU A 619 -7.94 15.68 26.28
N HIS A 620 -8.94 15.21 25.55
CA HIS A 620 -10.27 14.95 26.09
C HIS A 620 -10.28 13.90 27.22
N ASP A 621 -9.33 12.98 27.25
CA ASP A 621 -9.13 12.01 28.31
C ASP A 621 -8.38 12.58 29.56
N GLY A 622 -7.93 13.83 29.49
CA GLY A 622 -7.18 14.53 30.52
C GLY A 622 -5.66 14.31 30.53
N LYS A 623 -5.13 13.46 29.63
CA LYS A 623 -3.71 13.24 29.43
C LYS A 623 -3.08 14.47 28.73
N THR A 624 -1.83 14.80 29.05
CA THR A 624 -1.14 15.85 28.31
C THR A 624 -0.68 15.35 26.94
N VAL A 625 -0.57 16.24 25.95
CA VAL A 625 -0.10 15.91 24.60
C VAL A 625 1.25 15.17 24.66
N ILE A 626 2.22 15.69 25.41
CA ILE A 626 3.52 15.04 25.50
C ILE A 626 3.46 13.65 26.12
N GLN A 627 2.65 13.46 27.18
CA GLN A 627 2.48 12.14 27.79
C GLN A 627 1.77 11.17 26.86
N TYR A 628 0.82 11.65 26.06
CA TYR A 628 0.16 10.84 25.05
C TYR A 628 1.16 10.40 23.97
N VAL A 629 2.03 11.30 23.50
CA VAL A 629 3.10 10.97 22.54
C VAL A 629 4.00 9.86 23.09
N TYR A 630 4.44 9.96 24.36
CA TYR A 630 5.22 8.87 24.96
C TYR A 630 4.42 7.56 25.02
N ASP A 631 3.22 7.59 25.62
CA ASP A 631 2.41 6.37 25.82
C ASP A 631 2.09 5.69 24.48
N SER A 632 1.66 6.45 23.47
CA SER A 632 1.27 5.87 22.18
C SER A 632 2.43 5.18 21.46
N HIS A 633 3.66 5.72 21.58
CA HIS A 633 4.84 5.10 20.98
C HIS A 633 5.21 3.78 21.68
N TYR A 634 5.14 3.76 23.01
CA TYR A 634 5.36 2.51 23.75
C TYR A 634 4.27 1.49 23.51
N ASP A 635 2.99 1.90 23.54
CA ASP A 635 1.85 1.01 23.33
C ASP A 635 1.82 0.47 21.88
N GLY A 636 2.12 1.31 20.89
CA GLY A 636 2.18 0.92 19.49
C GLY A 636 3.29 -0.09 19.20
N ALA A 637 4.50 0.12 19.75
CA ALA A 637 5.61 -0.82 19.62
C ALA A 637 5.30 -2.16 20.32
N GLU A 638 4.64 -2.11 21.47
CA GLU A 638 4.16 -3.30 22.17
C GLU A 638 3.13 -4.08 21.35
N GLN A 639 2.17 -3.39 20.71
CA GLN A 639 1.19 -4.03 19.83
C GLN A 639 1.88 -4.71 18.64
N ALA A 640 2.90 -4.10 18.04
CA ALA A 640 3.68 -4.72 16.97
C ALA A 640 4.36 -6.01 17.43
N ALA A 641 4.88 -6.04 18.66
CA ALA A 641 5.45 -7.25 19.26
C ALA A 641 4.40 -8.33 19.56
N GLN A 642 3.17 -7.94 19.96
CA GLN A 642 2.07 -8.89 20.21
C GLN A 642 1.64 -9.62 18.94
N PHE A 643 1.73 -9.02 17.76
CA PHE A 643 1.41 -9.70 16.50
C PHE A 643 2.28 -10.94 16.27
N ILE A 644 3.51 -10.96 16.76
CA ILE A 644 4.39 -12.14 16.69
C ILE A 644 3.74 -13.31 17.43
N ASN A 645 3.35 -13.11 18.69
CA ASN A 645 2.75 -14.15 19.54
C ASN A 645 1.43 -14.68 18.94
N GLU A 646 0.61 -13.77 18.42
CA GLU A 646 -0.66 -14.11 17.77
C GLU A 646 -0.42 -14.96 16.53
N TRP A 647 0.55 -14.58 15.68
CA TRP A 647 0.91 -15.35 14.51
C TRP A 647 1.54 -16.70 14.85
N GLU A 648 2.39 -16.77 15.88
CA GLU A 648 2.98 -18.01 16.35
C GLU A 648 1.91 -19.03 16.79
N SER A 649 0.79 -18.58 17.34
CA SER A 649 -0.34 -19.46 17.69
C SER A 649 -0.93 -20.21 16.49
N LEU A 650 -0.66 -19.72 15.28
CA LEU A 650 -1.13 -20.29 14.02
C LEU A 650 -0.14 -21.27 13.35
N ARG A 651 1.02 -21.54 13.94
CA ARG A 651 2.14 -22.29 13.36
C ARG A 651 1.76 -23.63 12.69
N ARG A 652 0.73 -24.31 13.19
CA ARG A 652 0.29 -25.63 12.68
C ARG A 652 -1.04 -25.54 11.91
N LYS A 653 -1.55 -24.34 11.68
CA LYS A 653 -2.86 -24.08 11.11
C LYS A 653 -2.82 -23.39 9.76
N VAL A 654 -1.65 -22.89 9.38
CA VAL A 654 -1.42 -22.18 8.10
C VAL A 654 -0.30 -22.85 7.32
N ASP A 655 -0.17 -22.52 6.04
CA ASP A 655 0.92 -23.02 5.19
C ASP A 655 2.30 -22.73 5.81
N PRO A 656 3.23 -23.70 5.85
CA PRO A 656 4.52 -23.49 6.52
C PRO A 656 5.40 -22.41 5.89
N LYS A 657 5.31 -22.19 4.57
CA LYS A 657 6.07 -21.14 3.89
C LYS A 657 5.47 -19.77 4.24
N LEU A 658 4.15 -19.63 4.12
CA LEU A 658 3.42 -18.43 4.52
C LEU A 658 3.70 -18.09 5.99
N TYR A 659 3.69 -19.10 6.87
CA TYR A 659 3.99 -18.91 8.29
C TYR A 659 5.35 -18.25 8.52
N LYS A 660 6.39 -18.78 7.88
CA LYS A 660 7.76 -18.26 8.02
C LYS A 660 7.90 -16.86 7.43
N ASP A 661 7.35 -16.63 6.23
CA ASP A 661 7.45 -15.36 5.53
C ASP A 661 6.77 -14.23 6.33
N VAL A 662 5.62 -14.50 6.93
CA VAL A 662 4.91 -13.51 7.75
C VAL A 662 5.60 -13.32 9.09
N LEU A 663 6.05 -14.40 9.76
CA LEU A 663 6.73 -14.29 11.05
C LEU A 663 7.97 -13.40 10.96
N ALA A 664 8.84 -13.62 9.97
CA ALA A 664 10.05 -12.82 9.78
C ALA A 664 9.74 -11.32 9.61
N ARG A 665 8.63 -10.99 8.92
CA ARG A 665 8.20 -9.60 8.76
C ARG A 665 7.66 -8.99 10.05
N LEU A 666 6.91 -9.75 10.85
CA LEU A 666 6.41 -9.28 12.14
C LEU A 666 7.54 -9.07 13.16
N GLU A 667 8.54 -9.96 13.16
CA GLU A 667 9.76 -9.80 13.96
C GLU A 667 10.52 -8.54 13.57
N TYR A 668 10.69 -8.31 12.27
CA TYR A 668 11.28 -7.09 11.74
C TYR A 668 10.47 -5.84 12.14
N GLN A 669 9.15 -5.84 11.92
CA GLN A 669 8.28 -4.73 12.29
C GLN A 669 8.39 -4.38 13.78
N ALA A 670 8.37 -5.39 14.65
CA ALA A 670 8.50 -5.18 16.09
C ALA A 670 9.85 -4.52 16.46
N GLY A 671 10.92 -4.93 15.80
CA GLY A 671 12.24 -4.32 15.96
C GLY A 671 12.27 -2.86 15.47
N HIS A 672 11.73 -2.59 14.30
CA HIS A 672 11.70 -1.26 13.73
C HIS A 672 10.73 -0.31 14.47
N ALA A 673 9.63 -0.83 15.03
CA ALA A 673 8.75 -0.07 15.92
C ALA A 673 9.46 0.43 17.18
N ILE A 674 10.47 -0.31 17.67
CA ILE A 674 11.34 0.16 18.76
C ILE A 674 12.24 1.31 18.30
N VAL A 675 12.77 1.26 17.08
CA VAL A 675 13.56 2.38 16.50
C VAL A 675 12.70 3.63 16.46
N TRP A 676 11.50 3.55 15.90
CA TRP A 676 10.54 4.65 15.87
C TRP A 676 10.21 5.18 17.27
N ARG A 677 9.86 4.30 18.19
CA ARG A 677 9.55 4.64 19.59
C ARG A 677 10.68 5.43 20.23
N ASP A 678 11.89 4.90 20.13
CA ASP A 678 13.03 5.48 20.80
C ASP A 678 13.45 6.82 20.17
N ALA A 679 13.49 6.90 18.84
CA ALA A 679 13.80 8.13 18.11
C ALA A 679 12.81 9.26 18.48
N ILE A 680 11.52 9.02 18.35
CA ILE A 680 10.50 10.05 18.58
C ILE A 680 10.44 10.46 20.06
N THR A 681 10.46 9.48 20.97
CA THR A 681 10.38 9.81 22.41
C THR A 681 11.63 10.54 22.92
N GLN A 682 12.84 10.21 22.44
CA GLN A 682 14.06 10.93 22.77
C GLN A 682 14.05 12.34 22.17
N TYR A 683 13.60 12.49 20.93
CA TYR A 683 13.49 13.79 20.28
C TYR A 683 12.59 14.74 21.08
N PHE A 684 11.35 14.32 21.37
CA PHE A 684 10.42 15.16 22.11
C PHE A 684 10.80 15.37 23.58
N LEU A 685 11.47 14.40 24.22
CA LEU A 685 12.06 14.60 25.55
C LEU A 685 13.09 15.72 25.55
N LYS A 686 14.00 15.71 24.56
CA LYS A 686 15.05 16.74 24.43
C LYS A 686 14.46 18.10 24.07
N LEU A 687 13.49 18.15 23.17
CA LEU A 687 12.89 19.38 22.69
C LEU A 687 12.02 20.06 23.75
N SER A 688 11.11 19.30 24.38
CA SER A 688 10.18 19.84 25.40
C SER A 688 10.79 20.01 26.77
N GLY A 689 11.83 19.24 27.08
CA GLY A 689 12.39 19.16 28.45
C GLY A 689 11.46 18.51 29.47
N ILE A 690 10.31 17.95 29.05
CA ILE A 690 9.31 17.34 29.95
C ILE A 690 9.50 15.82 29.96
N PRO A 691 9.86 15.21 31.12
CA PRO A 691 10.08 13.78 31.19
C PRO A 691 8.78 12.98 31.06
N ASP A 692 8.92 11.75 30.55
CA ASP A 692 7.85 10.73 30.61
C ASP A 692 7.50 10.43 32.08
N ALA A 693 6.23 10.54 32.44
CA ALA A 693 5.77 10.28 33.80
C ALA A 693 6.04 8.84 34.28
N GLN A 694 6.23 7.90 33.35
CA GLN A 694 6.60 6.52 33.63
C GLN A 694 8.13 6.29 33.62
N GLY A 695 8.91 7.33 33.27
CA GLY A 695 10.37 7.28 33.29
C GLY A 695 10.98 6.34 32.24
N ARG A 696 10.30 6.08 31.11
CA ARG A 696 10.73 5.15 30.06
C ARG A 696 11.60 5.87 29.01
N ALA A 697 11.20 7.06 28.56
CA ALA A 697 11.87 7.79 27.50
C ALA A 697 13.31 8.15 27.91
N GLY A 698 14.27 7.77 27.06
CA GLY A 698 15.70 8.00 27.32
C GLY A 698 16.32 7.16 28.44
N ASN A 699 15.59 6.15 28.96
CA ASN A 699 16.05 5.30 30.07
C ASN A 699 16.04 3.82 29.66
N TYR A 700 17.20 3.27 29.38
CA TYR A 700 17.39 1.92 28.85
C TYR A 700 18.31 1.06 29.75
N PRO A 701 17.83 0.67 30.96
CA PRO A 701 18.69 0.05 31.98
C PRO A 701 19.26 -1.33 31.60
N HIS A 702 18.75 -1.94 30.55
CA HIS A 702 19.17 -3.26 30.08
C HIS A 702 19.99 -3.21 28.80
N ARG A 703 20.42 -2.02 28.35
CA ARG A 703 21.29 -1.84 27.19
C ARG A 703 22.75 -1.74 27.57
N LEU A 704 23.60 -2.29 26.73
CA LEU A 704 25.03 -2.03 26.69
C LEU A 704 25.33 -1.40 25.33
N GLU A 705 25.70 -0.13 25.37
CA GLU A 705 26.02 0.68 24.19
C GLU A 705 27.27 0.15 23.50
N ALA A 706 27.28 0.14 22.16
CA ALA A 706 28.41 -0.39 21.40
C ALA A 706 29.67 0.47 21.56
N GLU A 707 29.51 1.79 21.61
CA GLU A 707 30.65 2.69 21.81
C GLU A 707 31.32 2.57 23.20
N ASN A 708 30.62 2.01 24.17
CA ASN A 708 31.13 1.76 25.52
C ASN A 708 31.81 0.38 25.69
N ALA A 709 31.79 -0.45 24.63
CA ALA A 709 32.48 -1.72 24.58
C ALA A 709 34.00 -1.56 24.47
N ARG A 710 34.74 -2.64 24.74
CA ARG A 710 36.14 -2.72 24.32
C ARG A 710 36.22 -2.94 22.82
N LEU A 711 36.60 -1.92 22.08
CA LEU A 711 36.65 -1.93 20.61
C LEU A 711 38.01 -2.46 20.10
N THR A 712 37.98 -3.33 19.10
CA THR A 712 39.14 -3.73 18.32
C THR A 712 38.77 -3.66 16.84
N GLY A 713 39.32 -2.68 16.13
CA GLY A 713 39.01 -2.39 14.71
C GLY A 713 37.77 -1.53 14.50
N TYR A 714 36.79 -1.59 15.36
CA TYR A 714 35.66 -0.67 15.37
C TYR A 714 36.03 0.75 15.77
N LYS A 715 35.32 1.72 15.21
CA LYS A 715 35.38 3.13 15.58
C LYS A 715 34.00 3.65 15.94
N THR A 716 33.90 4.49 16.92
CA THR A 716 32.67 5.23 17.24
C THR A 716 32.39 6.25 16.16
N ILE A 717 31.15 6.31 15.72
CA ILE A 717 30.60 7.26 14.76
C ILE A 717 29.41 8.00 15.37
N ASP A 718 29.17 9.22 14.92
CA ASP A 718 27.94 9.93 15.16
C ASP A 718 26.91 9.50 14.09
N VAL A 719 25.69 9.21 14.52
CA VAL A 719 24.57 8.89 13.61
C VAL A 719 23.80 10.17 13.33
N ASN A 720 23.33 10.33 12.12
CA ASN A 720 22.55 11.49 11.71
C ASN A 720 21.34 11.06 10.88
N PRO A 721 20.14 11.42 11.33
CA PRO A 721 19.82 12.24 12.51
C PRO A 721 20.19 11.53 13.83
N TRP A 722 20.45 12.32 14.86
CA TRP A 722 20.99 11.80 16.13
C TRP A 722 20.01 10.89 16.89
N GLU A 723 18.73 11.12 16.70
CA GLU A 723 17.65 10.33 17.34
C GLU A 723 17.55 8.88 16.83
N ASP A 724 18.14 8.57 15.69
CA ASP A 724 18.08 7.25 15.04
C ASP A 724 18.99 6.20 15.66
N ALA A 725 19.83 6.60 16.61
CA ALA A 725 20.67 5.70 17.39
C ALA A 725 20.62 6.05 18.87
N SER A 726 20.92 5.07 19.72
CA SER A 726 21.02 5.27 21.15
C SER A 726 22.10 6.32 21.45
N HIS A 727 21.73 7.37 22.18
CA HIS A 727 22.61 8.51 22.44
C HIS A 727 23.23 9.21 21.21
N GLY A 728 22.69 8.97 20.02
CA GLY A 728 23.17 9.55 18.76
C GLY A 728 24.49 8.95 18.26
N LYS A 729 24.88 7.81 18.79
CA LYS A 729 26.17 7.17 18.48
C LYS A 729 25.99 5.72 18.08
N ALA A 730 26.99 5.24 17.32
CA ALA A 730 27.10 3.84 16.95
C ALA A 730 28.58 3.50 16.74
N VAL A 731 28.88 2.26 16.39
CA VAL A 731 30.22 1.88 15.96
C VAL A 731 30.19 1.32 14.54
N SER A 732 31.27 1.57 13.81
CA SER A 732 31.44 1.16 12.41
C SER A 732 32.79 0.44 12.25
N CYS A 733 32.82 -0.67 11.52
CA CYS A 733 34.00 -1.42 11.16
C CYS A 733 34.53 -0.94 9.81
N GLU A 734 35.47 0.01 9.82
CA GLU A 734 36.04 0.56 8.60
C GLU A 734 37.08 -0.39 7.98
N GLY A 735 36.92 -0.66 6.69
CA GLY A 735 37.87 -1.44 5.90
C GLY A 735 37.46 -2.92 5.76
N ARG A 736 38.38 -3.75 5.19
CA ARG A 736 38.08 -5.17 4.89
C ARG A 736 38.50 -6.13 6.02
N GLN A 737 38.80 -5.61 7.17
CA GLN A 737 39.23 -6.41 8.32
C GLN A 737 38.04 -6.69 9.23
N THR A 738 38.06 -7.82 9.88
CA THR A 738 37.11 -8.18 10.93
C THR A 738 37.32 -7.34 12.16
N CYS A 739 36.25 -6.78 12.70
CA CYS A 739 36.27 -5.99 13.96
C CYS A 739 35.60 -6.76 15.09
N THR A 740 35.90 -6.41 16.34
CA THR A 740 35.26 -7.02 17.52
C THR A 740 34.88 -5.96 18.57
N LEU A 741 33.75 -6.23 19.23
CA LEU A 741 33.31 -5.56 20.45
C LEU A 741 33.26 -6.56 21.59
N GLU A 742 33.66 -6.15 22.79
CA GLU A 742 33.56 -6.97 23.99
C GLU A 742 32.98 -6.16 25.14
N TRP A 743 32.00 -6.77 25.82
CA TRP A 743 31.44 -6.26 27.06
C TRP A 743 31.65 -7.29 28.20
N SER A 744 31.80 -6.81 29.40
CA SER A 744 31.65 -7.65 30.60
C SER A 744 30.22 -7.55 31.08
N TYR A 745 29.53 -8.66 31.17
CA TYR A 745 28.17 -8.72 31.69
C TYR A 745 28.16 -8.57 33.20
N ASN A 746 27.57 -7.51 33.72
CA ASN A 746 27.49 -7.22 35.15
C ASN A 746 26.05 -7.30 35.68
N GLY A 747 25.14 -7.98 34.92
CA GLY A 747 23.74 -8.13 35.26
C GLY A 747 23.45 -9.35 36.16
N LYS A 748 22.16 -9.59 36.37
CA LYS A 748 21.64 -10.74 37.10
C LYS A 748 21.89 -12.02 36.32
N GLU A 749 22.40 -13.08 37.04
CA GLU A 749 22.50 -14.41 36.44
C GLU A 749 21.14 -14.95 36.05
N GLY A 750 21.05 -15.56 34.88
CA GLY A 750 19.80 -16.13 34.34
C GLY A 750 19.82 -16.42 32.85
N ASP A 751 18.66 -16.81 32.36
CA ASP A 751 18.40 -17.00 30.94
C ASP A 751 17.86 -15.70 30.35
N TRP A 752 18.42 -15.28 29.20
CA TRP A 752 18.15 -14.01 28.57
C TRP A 752 17.98 -14.17 27.08
N ASN A 753 17.11 -13.36 26.48
CA ASN A 753 17.19 -13.06 25.06
C ASN A 753 18.10 -11.84 24.86
N ILE A 754 19.07 -11.97 23.97
CA ILE A 754 19.97 -10.85 23.60
C ILE A 754 19.51 -10.29 22.26
N ALA A 755 19.00 -9.06 22.27
CA ALA A 755 18.74 -8.31 21.05
C ALA A 755 19.97 -7.49 20.69
N VAL A 756 20.46 -7.64 19.48
CA VAL A 756 21.56 -6.87 18.91
C VAL A 756 20.99 -5.87 17.92
N GLN A 757 21.11 -4.58 18.21
CA GLN A 757 20.69 -3.52 17.28
C GLN A 757 21.86 -3.19 16.36
N TYR A 758 21.61 -3.29 15.04
CA TYR A 758 22.63 -3.08 14.03
C TYR A 758 22.02 -2.37 12.81
N PHE A 759 22.87 -1.96 11.86
CA PHE A 759 22.44 -1.32 10.63
C PHE A 759 22.63 -2.29 9.45
N ASP A 760 21.60 -2.42 8.64
CA ASP A 760 21.59 -3.22 7.41
C ASP A 760 21.52 -2.29 6.20
N LEU A 761 22.68 -1.97 5.62
CA LEU A 761 22.78 -0.95 4.61
C LEU A 761 22.36 -1.44 3.22
N GLN A 762 21.78 -0.53 2.45
CA GLN A 762 21.38 -0.79 1.07
C GLN A 762 22.58 -1.29 0.22
N GLY A 763 22.44 -2.51 -0.29
CA GLY A 763 23.47 -3.11 -1.17
C GLY A 763 24.64 -3.78 -0.45
N GLY A 764 24.64 -3.79 0.90
CA GLY A 764 25.61 -4.48 1.71
C GLY A 764 25.21 -5.92 2.05
N ASN A 765 26.16 -6.65 2.67
CA ASN A 765 25.95 -7.98 3.26
C ASN A 765 27.03 -8.25 4.29
N ALA A 766 27.04 -7.46 5.37
CA ALA A 766 27.99 -7.68 6.45
C ALA A 766 27.59 -8.89 7.30
N GLY A 767 28.58 -9.56 7.86
CA GLY A 767 28.37 -10.71 8.74
C GLY A 767 28.61 -10.39 10.21
N PHE A 768 27.82 -11.00 11.09
CA PHE A 768 27.95 -10.88 12.54
C PHE A 768 28.06 -12.25 13.21
N ASP A 769 28.87 -12.33 14.27
CA ASP A 769 29.05 -13.55 15.10
C ASP A 769 29.03 -13.17 16.57
N LEU A 770 28.08 -13.73 17.33
CA LEU A 770 27.96 -13.54 18.77
C LEU A 770 28.55 -14.73 19.51
N SER A 771 29.39 -14.45 20.50
CA SER A 771 29.95 -15.46 21.40
C SER A 771 29.91 -14.99 22.86
N VAL A 772 29.79 -15.97 23.77
CA VAL A 772 29.86 -15.76 25.24
C VAL A 772 31.02 -16.60 25.79
N ASN A 773 31.95 -15.96 26.48
CA ASN A 773 33.18 -16.61 27.01
C ASN A 773 33.96 -17.40 25.94
N GLY A 774 33.93 -16.87 24.68
CA GLY A 774 34.55 -17.54 23.53
C GLY A 774 33.77 -18.71 22.93
N LYS A 775 32.63 -19.08 23.50
CA LYS A 775 31.72 -20.06 22.92
C LYS A 775 30.81 -19.40 21.92
N HIS A 776 30.81 -19.87 20.69
CA HIS A 776 29.90 -19.42 19.65
C HIS A 776 28.43 -19.65 20.04
N ILE A 777 27.56 -18.63 19.81
CA ILE A 777 26.13 -18.66 20.14
C ILE A 777 25.28 -18.47 18.87
N ALA A 778 25.56 -17.45 18.04
CA ALA A 778 24.75 -17.14 16.84
C ALA A 778 25.58 -16.46 15.76
N THR A 779 25.14 -16.62 14.52
CA THR A 779 25.65 -15.90 13.34
C THR A 779 24.49 -15.42 12.50
N TRP A 780 24.57 -14.20 11.97
CA TRP A 780 23.60 -13.64 11.04
C TRP A 780 24.29 -12.68 10.06
N SER A 781 23.56 -12.25 9.03
CA SER A 781 24.04 -11.29 8.03
C SER A 781 23.07 -10.11 7.91
N SER A 782 23.57 -8.97 7.46
CA SER A 782 22.78 -7.84 7.00
C SER A 782 22.49 -8.02 5.50
N ASP A 783 21.39 -8.69 5.16
CA ASP A 783 21.05 -9.03 3.77
C ASP A 783 19.63 -8.61 3.36
N ASP A 784 18.93 -7.86 4.21
CA ASP A 784 17.57 -7.34 3.97
C ASP A 784 17.55 -6.10 3.06
N ARG A 785 18.68 -5.44 2.87
CA ARG A 785 18.89 -4.31 1.93
C ARG A 785 17.90 -3.17 2.16
N PHE A 786 17.91 -2.62 3.35
CA PHE A 786 17.07 -1.49 3.70
C PHE A 786 17.41 -0.20 2.95
N PRO A 787 16.51 0.76 2.89
CA PRO A 787 16.56 1.83 1.89
C PRO A 787 17.56 2.97 2.16
N SER A 788 18.61 2.78 2.97
CA SER A 788 19.65 3.79 3.20
C SER A 788 21.06 3.21 3.04
N SER A 789 21.96 3.97 2.46
CA SER A 789 23.39 3.62 2.30
C SER A 789 24.27 4.08 3.44
N ARG A 790 23.71 4.69 4.48
CA ARG A 790 24.40 5.14 5.71
C ARG A 790 23.58 4.75 6.93
N PRO A 791 24.22 4.54 8.10
CA PRO A 791 23.49 4.24 9.33
C PRO A 791 22.50 5.36 9.70
N ASN A 792 21.22 5.00 9.79
CA ASN A 792 20.11 5.85 10.22
C ASN A 792 18.88 4.99 10.57
N GLY A 793 17.73 5.64 10.86
CA GLY A 793 16.49 4.96 11.20
C GLY A 793 15.89 4.09 10.10
N ASP A 794 16.20 4.37 8.83
CA ASP A 794 15.72 3.59 7.69
C ASP A 794 16.27 2.17 7.65
N ASN A 795 17.46 1.94 8.18
CA ASN A 795 18.16 0.66 8.14
C ASN A 795 18.60 0.14 9.50
N SER A 796 18.21 0.80 10.57
CA SER A 796 18.39 0.28 11.93
C SER A 796 17.43 -0.90 12.16
N THR A 797 17.99 -2.05 12.51
CA THR A 797 17.25 -3.30 12.70
C THR A 797 17.83 -4.12 13.84
N ARG A 798 17.18 -5.22 14.23
CA ARG A 798 17.68 -6.03 15.32
C ARG A 798 17.62 -7.52 15.04
N HIS A 799 18.64 -8.21 15.55
CA HIS A 799 18.68 -9.66 15.60
C HIS A 799 18.52 -10.14 17.05
N ILE A 800 17.59 -11.05 17.29
CA ILE A 800 17.32 -11.58 18.63
C ILE A 800 17.87 -12.98 18.76
N VAL A 801 18.78 -13.17 19.72
CA VAL A 801 19.33 -14.47 20.10
C VAL A 801 18.63 -14.96 21.35
N HIS A 802 17.85 -16.03 21.23
CA HIS A 802 17.02 -16.54 22.30
C HIS A 802 17.76 -17.47 23.25
N HIS A 803 17.37 -17.46 24.54
CA HIS A 803 17.81 -18.44 25.56
C HIS A 803 19.32 -18.51 25.77
N VAL A 804 19.96 -17.36 25.99
CA VAL A 804 21.37 -17.28 26.35
C VAL A 804 21.51 -17.23 27.86
N THR A 805 22.11 -18.25 28.45
CA THR A 805 22.40 -18.26 29.88
C THR A 805 23.61 -17.39 30.17
N LEU A 806 23.45 -16.36 31.01
CA LEU A 806 24.50 -15.42 31.40
C LEU A 806 24.76 -15.44 32.91
N LYS A 807 26.03 -15.22 33.29
CA LYS A 807 26.50 -15.04 34.66
C LYS A 807 27.25 -13.73 34.81
N ASN A 808 27.24 -13.17 36.00
CA ASN A 808 28.06 -11.99 36.30
C ASN A 808 29.53 -12.25 35.98
N GLY A 809 30.17 -11.37 35.25
CA GLY A 809 31.54 -11.51 34.77
C GLY A 809 31.69 -12.20 33.41
N ASP A 810 30.63 -12.70 32.79
CA ASP A 810 30.72 -13.27 31.44
C ASP A 810 31.15 -12.22 30.42
N THR A 811 31.99 -12.64 29.48
CA THR A 811 32.40 -11.78 28.35
C THR A 811 31.49 -12.05 27.16
N ILE A 812 30.74 -11.06 26.74
CA ILE A 812 29.95 -11.06 25.52
C ILE A 812 30.79 -10.41 24.43
N ARG A 813 30.96 -11.10 23.30
CA ARG A 813 31.71 -10.62 22.16
C ARG A 813 30.89 -10.68 20.90
N ILE A 814 30.87 -9.58 20.14
CA ILE A 814 30.38 -9.56 18.76
C ILE A 814 31.55 -9.32 17.82
N LYS A 815 31.65 -10.14 16.79
CA LYS A 815 32.57 -10.01 15.69
C LYS A 815 31.77 -9.56 14.46
N GLY A 816 32.14 -8.40 13.90
CA GLY A 816 31.59 -7.90 12.64
C GLY A 816 32.57 -8.14 11.48
N THR A 817 32.05 -8.58 10.37
CA THR A 817 32.79 -8.77 9.12
C THR A 817 32.16 -7.89 8.06
N PRO A 818 32.73 -6.72 7.77
CA PRO A 818 32.18 -5.78 6.80
C PRO A 818 32.33 -6.33 5.37
N ASP A 819 31.49 -5.84 4.49
CA ASP A 819 31.71 -5.94 3.05
C ASP A 819 32.03 -4.56 2.43
N ALA A 820 31.97 -4.47 1.07
CA ALA A 820 32.33 -3.24 0.36
C ALA A 820 31.34 -2.09 0.60
N ALA A 821 30.09 -2.39 0.95
CA ALA A 821 28.98 -1.44 1.04
C ALA A 821 28.44 -1.32 2.49
N ASP A 822 28.69 -2.33 3.33
CA ASP A 822 28.19 -2.37 4.72
C ASP A 822 29.36 -2.52 5.72
N PRO A 823 29.61 -1.50 6.55
CA PRO A 823 30.69 -1.51 7.53
C PRO A 823 30.37 -2.32 8.81
N ALA A 824 29.39 -3.22 8.79
CA ALA A 824 28.96 -3.99 9.96
C ALA A 824 28.65 -3.10 11.18
N GLY A 825 27.84 -2.05 10.98
CA GLY A 825 27.53 -1.06 12.02
C GLY A 825 26.68 -1.63 13.14
N LEU A 826 26.98 -1.24 14.39
CA LEU A 826 26.27 -1.68 15.60
C LEU A 826 25.94 -0.49 16.50
N ASP A 827 24.73 -0.51 17.09
CA ASP A 827 24.24 0.52 18.02
C ASP A 827 24.38 0.04 19.48
N TYR A 828 23.69 -1.01 19.87
CA TYR A 828 23.71 -1.56 21.24
C TYR A 828 23.33 -3.04 21.27
N ILE A 829 23.52 -3.65 22.44
CA ILE A 829 22.86 -4.92 22.79
C ILE A 829 21.88 -4.70 23.94
N GLU A 830 20.75 -5.41 23.95
CA GLU A 830 19.71 -5.29 24.96
C GLU A 830 19.35 -6.67 25.53
N PHE A 831 19.27 -6.76 26.85
CA PHE A 831 18.90 -8.00 27.54
C PHE A 831 17.42 -7.99 27.88
N MET A 832 16.71 -8.98 27.38
CA MET A 832 15.27 -9.16 27.59
C MET A 832 15.03 -10.49 28.33
N PRO A 833 14.20 -10.52 29.41
CA PRO A 833 13.78 -11.78 30.00
C PRO A 833 13.07 -12.66 28.94
N PRO A 834 13.28 -14.00 28.93
CA PRO A 834 12.61 -14.91 28.00
C PRO A 834 11.10 -14.83 28.04
N SER A 835 10.53 -14.49 29.20
CA SER A 835 9.11 -14.30 29.41
C SER A 835 8.56 -13.00 28.79
N GLN A 836 9.40 -12.02 28.42
CA GLN A 836 8.92 -10.75 27.86
C GLN A 836 8.34 -10.89 26.44
N ILE A 837 8.74 -11.89 25.68
CA ILE A 837 8.05 -12.23 24.41
C ILE A 837 6.71 -12.94 24.69
N SER A 838 6.57 -13.59 25.85
CA SER A 838 5.36 -14.33 26.26
C SER A 838 4.46 -13.61 27.27
N SER A 839 4.95 -12.61 28.02
CA SER A 839 4.19 -11.92 29.08
C SER A 839 3.38 -10.70 28.59
N LEU A 840 3.56 -10.30 27.34
CA LEU A 840 2.71 -9.31 26.66
C LEU A 840 1.26 -9.83 26.44
N ALA A 841 0.98 -11.08 26.77
CA ALA A 841 -0.32 -11.75 26.58
C ALA A 841 -1.40 -11.39 27.63
N LEU A 842 -1.16 -10.47 28.57
CA LEU A 842 -2.04 -10.24 29.70
C LEU A 842 -2.65 -8.83 29.82
N LEU A 843 -2.53 -7.97 28.81
CA LEU A 843 -3.20 -6.69 28.82
C LEU A 843 -4.53 -6.76 28.06
N GLN A 844 -5.59 -6.29 28.73
CA GLN A 844 -6.96 -6.35 28.24
C GLN A 844 -7.16 -5.56 26.95
N PRO A 845 -8.11 -5.95 26.07
CA PRO A 845 -8.33 -5.24 24.81
C PRO A 845 -8.77 -3.80 25.06
N PHE A 846 -8.22 -2.88 24.31
CA PHE A 846 -8.64 -1.49 24.25
C PHE A 846 -10.15 -1.43 23.99
N SER A 847 -10.93 -0.99 24.97
CA SER A 847 -12.32 -0.65 24.78
C SER A 847 -12.38 0.71 24.08
N GLY A 848 -12.29 0.70 22.76
CA GLY A 848 -12.66 1.87 21.98
C GLY A 848 -14.14 2.17 22.13
N LYS A 849 -14.46 3.23 22.85
CA LYS A 849 -15.74 3.93 22.77
C LYS A 849 -15.55 5.21 21.97
#